data_6864891abbea350dd16e7b0616b17923
#
_entry.id   6864891abbea350dd16e7b0616b17923
#
_cell.length_a   1.000
_cell.length_b   1.000
_cell.length_c   1.000
_cell.angle_alpha   90.00
_cell.angle_beta   90.00
_cell.angle_gamma   90.00
#
_symmetry.space_group_name_H-M   'P 1'
#
loop_
_entity.id
_entity.type
_entity.pdbx_description
1 polymer ?
#
loop_
_entity_poly.entity_id
_entity_poly.type
_entity_poly.pdbx_seq_one_letter_code
_entity_poly.pdbx_strand_id
1 'polypeptide(L)'
;MQNKTLFISKILHLTVFIFTMKRLQLLFITIILSLALFAQTKKTVQALTISTPLTIDGILDEPAYKLATPAKDFVQLQPHNGKPAMQPTEAYYFYDQSAIYVGAMLHDSAPDSIFNYMTERDNTGMADYFGVYIDPYNQGQLAYGFFITPAGVQVDIKAVKSDGDNEDGNWNAVWESKTRITDKGWVVEMRIPFSALRFSEKANKAWGLNMFRNIRRYSSNNSWNLVDRNVSGFIHQEGQLEGIKDIKPPVRLSFSPYLSTYLESKKGSKAEFLYKGGLDLKYGINESFTLDMMLIPDFGQIQSDDKKLNLSPYELYYSEKRQFFTEGTELFNRGGIFYSRRIGSSPKFSADNSLRENEVIDYSPSETQLINATKISGRTNKGWGIGVLNAMSLESNAQVKDTLTGKERNVSVQPFTNYNVTVVDKSLKNNSYVSLINSNVSMFGNPFRANVTATEFQIRNKSKTYAISGKGAISSRGDSTYETGYYAKLGVEKNKGKLQYGISQNMITDKYNPNDLGYLQRNNQMTTEAWIYYQIIEPFWIIRECNGNIWSDHNRMYNPNTLYDNITGGNLNVTFKNNYNFNFNGYYNMDRYDYYETRVKGRFFKFAHFYSYNLNLSTDSRKPLSLYFHYGYAKQPTTDQYQNSGDFQATMRLGQRLQFDYLFSISNTTNGVGYVDKNDSESSITFAKRNVNSMENVISTSYALSNKASINLRARHYWSSAKNNIYYLLQQDGSLMEDLTYTENKDQNYNAFTVDMMLKWNFAPGSELVMAWKNAAFADQNRVETNYWSNLRNTWLNQSNSLSVKVLYYIDFNSLKKKKTT
;
A
#
# COMPACT_ATOMS: atom_id res chain seq x y z
N MET A 1 -10.44 44.53 -73.59
CA MET A 1 -11.07 44.80 -72.26
C MET A 1 -11.09 43.61 -71.34
N GLN A 2 -11.11 42.36 -71.78
CA GLN A 2 -11.23 41.17 -70.89
C GLN A 2 -10.01 40.87 -69.96
N ASN A 3 -8.78 41.23 -70.29
CA ASN A 3 -7.59 41.00 -69.47
C ASN A 3 -7.44 41.99 -68.28
N LYS A 4 -8.05 43.13 -68.28
CA LYS A 4 -8.00 44.06 -67.12
C LYS A 4 -8.94 43.66 -66.01
N THR A 5 -10.13 43.10 -66.33
CA THR A 5 -11.11 42.62 -65.36
C THR A 5 -10.65 41.40 -64.59
N LEU A 6 -9.89 40.48 -65.21
CA LEU A 6 -9.33 39.31 -64.57
C LEU A 6 -8.20 39.65 -63.60
N PHE A 7 -7.40 40.66 -63.88
CA PHE A 7 -6.32 41.14 -63.06
C PHE A 7 -6.83 41.85 -61.79
N ILE A 8 -7.88 42.65 -61.88
CA ILE A 8 -8.51 43.33 -60.79
C ILE A 8 -9.24 42.36 -59.85
N SER A 9 -9.90 41.32 -60.38
CA SER A 9 -10.50 40.23 -59.57
C SER A 9 -9.47 39.44 -58.80
N LYS A 10 -8.31 39.11 -59.36
CA LYS A 10 -7.21 38.39 -58.63
C LYS A 10 -6.61 39.25 -57.50
N ILE A 11 -6.45 40.55 -57.69
CA ILE A 11 -5.95 41.47 -56.66
C ILE A 11 -6.99 41.63 -55.53
N LEU A 12 -8.26 41.68 -55.88
CA LEU A 12 -9.33 41.77 -54.86
C LEU A 12 -9.41 40.51 -54.04
N HIS A 13 -9.30 39.31 -54.63
CA HIS A 13 -9.24 38.02 -53.91
C HIS A 13 -7.98 37.88 -53.02
N LEU A 14 -6.83 38.37 -53.49
CA LEU A 14 -5.59 38.36 -52.73
C LEU A 14 -5.66 39.30 -51.52
N THR A 15 -6.27 40.47 -51.70
CA THR A 15 -6.45 41.49 -50.62
C THR A 15 -7.43 40.95 -49.55
N VAL A 16 -8.53 40.33 -49.96
CA VAL A 16 -9.51 39.70 -49.02
C VAL A 16 -8.87 38.53 -48.31
N PHE A 17 -8.06 37.73 -49.00
CA PHE A 17 -7.33 36.59 -48.37
C PHE A 17 -6.31 37.09 -47.36
N ILE A 18 -5.53 38.13 -47.65
CA ILE A 18 -4.55 38.72 -46.71
C ILE A 18 -5.27 39.35 -45.50
N PHE A 19 -6.43 39.98 -45.72
CA PHE A 19 -7.23 40.57 -44.61
C PHE A 19 -7.87 39.51 -43.71
N THR A 20 -8.34 38.39 -44.25
CA THR A 20 -8.83 37.24 -43.51
C THR A 20 -7.71 36.53 -42.73
N MET A 21 -6.54 36.33 -43.32
CA MET A 21 -5.38 35.79 -42.62
C MET A 21 -4.88 36.63 -41.48
N LYS A 22 -4.84 37.98 -41.63
CA LYS A 22 -4.52 38.92 -40.55
C LYS A 22 -5.56 38.90 -39.43
N ARG A 23 -6.84 38.80 -39.75
CA ARG A 23 -7.90 38.64 -38.74
C ARG A 23 -7.79 37.30 -37.99
N LEU A 24 -7.48 36.19 -38.67
CA LEU A 24 -7.24 34.88 -38.06
C LEU A 24 -5.98 34.90 -37.17
N GLN A 25 -4.91 35.56 -37.57
CA GLN A 25 -3.71 35.75 -36.75
C GLN A 25 -4.00 36.60 -35.52
N LEU A 26 -4.77 37.67 -35.64
CA LEU A 26 -5.18 38.51 -34.50
C LEU A 26 -6.09 37.73 -33.53
N LEU A 27 -7.00 36.91 -34.06
CA LEU A 27 -7.86 36.04 -33.26
C LEU A 27 -7.02 34.97 -32.51
N PHE A 28 -6.04 34.40 -33.20
CA PHE A 28 -5.13 33.41 -32.60
C PHE A 28 -4.24 34.06 -31.53
N ILE A 29 -3.75 35.26 -31.74
CA ILE A 29 -2.95 36.02 -30.76
C ILE A 29 -3.83 36.43 -29.56
N THR A 30 -5.08 36.85 -29.77
CA THR A 30 -6.01 37.16 -28.66
C THR A 30 -6.41 35.92 -27.87
N ILE A 31 -6.56 34.75 -28.50
CA ILE A 31 -6.81 33.48 -27.84
C ILE A 31 -5.56 33.05 -27.04
N ILE A 32 -4.35 33.22 -27.59
CA ILE A 32 -3.09 32.93 -26.90
C ILE A 32 -2.88 33.90 -25.72
N LEU A 33 -3.16 35.19 -25.86
CA LEU A 33 -3.09 36.15 -24.75
C LEU A 33 -4.15 35.87 -23.67
N SER A 34 -5.36 35.45 -24.03
CA SER A 34 -6.38 35.07 -23.06
C SER A 34 -6.04 33.77 -22.30
N LEU A 35 -5.33 32.84 -22.94
CA LEU A 35 -4.80 31.63 -22.31
C LEU A 35 -3.60 31.88 -21.40
N ALA A 36 -2.84 32.96 -21.60
CA ALA A 36 -1.71 33.35 -20.76
C ALA A 36 -2.12 34.05 -19.44
N LEU A 37 -3.37 34.51 -19.31
CA LEU A 37 -3.88 35.21 -18.13
C LEU A 37 -4.40 34.31 -17.00
N PHE A 38 -4.39 32.98 -17.16
CA PHE A 38 -4.72 31.99 -16.12
C PHE A 38 -3.51 31.26 -15.55
N ALA A 39 -2.37 31.95 -15.42
CA ALA A 39 -1.33 31.44 -14.52
C ALA A 39 -1.85 31.63 -13.08
N GLN A 40 -2.32 30.54 -12.46
CA GLN A 40 -2.75 30.53 -11.06
C GLN A 40 -1.60 31.05 -10.20
N THR A 41 -1.74 32.20 -9.57
CA THR A 41 -0.77 32.75 -8.64
C THR A 41 -0.73 31.87 -7.40
N LYS A 42 0.43 31.30 -7.09
CA LYS A 42 0.64 30.56 -5.86
C LYS A 42 0.44 31.48 -4.65
N LYS A 43 -0.33 31.03 -3.67
CA LYS A 43 -0.47 31.76 -2.41
C LYS A 43 0.85 31.71 -1.64
N THR A 44 1.12 32.80 -0.90
CA THR A 44 2.33 32.95 -0.10
C THR A 44 1.95 33.34 1.32
N VAL A 45 2.64 32.76 2.32
CA VAL A 45 2.55 33.16 3.73
C VAL A 45 3.96 33.35 4.29
N GLN A 46 4.11 34.32 5.21
CA GLN A 46 5.39 34.63 5.88
C GLN A 46 5.51 33.91 7.22
N ALA A 47 6.62 33.22 7.44
CA ALA A 47 7.01 32.74 8.75
C ALA A 47 7.80 33.86 9.48
N LEU A 48 7.41 34.18 10.71
CA LEU A 48 8.13 35.14 11.54
C LEU A 48 9.14 34.44 12.45
N THR A 49 10.33 35.01 12.56
CA THR A 49 11.31 34.54 13.54
C THR A 49 10.90 34.91 14.97
N ILE A 50 11.08 34.00 15.89
CA ILE A 50 10.84 34.22 17.33
C ILE A 50 12.10 33.94 18.13
N SER A 51 12.32 34.75 19.20
CA SER A 51 13.45 34.59 20.13
C SER A 51 13.12 33.67 21.30
N THR A 52 11.86 33.62 21.68
CA THR A 52 11.32 32.73 22.73
C THR A 52 10.42 31.68 22.12
N PRO A 53 10.64 30.37 22.35
CA PRO A 53 9.76 29.32 21.88
C PRO A 53 8.31 29.53 22.33
N LEU A 54 7.33 29.23 21.47
CA LEU A 54 5.92 29.24 21.85
C LEU A 54 5.61 28.06 22.78
N THR A 55 4.70 28.28 23.69
CA THR A 55 4.14 27.24 24.54
C THR A 55 3.08 26.46 23.76
N ILE A 56 3.21 25.17 23.66
CA ILE A 56 2.26 24.34 22.91
C ILE A 56 1.16 23.86 23.87
N ASP A 57 0.18 24.73 24.15
CA ASP A 57 -0.90 24.48 25.12
C ASP A 57 -2.33 24.51 24.54
N GLY A 58 -2.45 24.89 23.23
CA GLY A 58 -3.72 24.99 22.52
C GLY A 58 -4.39 26.35 22.66
N ILE A 59 -3.63 27.43 22.98
CA ILE A 59 -4.12 28.79 23.12
C ILE A 59 -3.22 29.73 22.29
N LEU A 60 -3.79 30.49 21.38
CA LEU A 60 -3.06 31.44 20.52
C LEU A 60 -2.98 32.83 21.18
N ASP A 61 -2.37 32.94 22.36
CA ASP A 61 -2.35 34.20 23.14
C ASP A 61 -0.98 34.86 23.24
N GLU A 62 0.10 34.21 22.75
CA GLU A 62 1.42 34.82 22.76
C GLU A 62 1.47 36.07 21.88
N PRO A 63 2.27 37.08 22.28
CA PRO A 63 2.37 38.34 21.51
C PRO A 63 2.75 38.15 20.04
N ALA A 64 3.46 37.07 19.70
CA ALA A 64 3.87 36.74 18.34
C ALA A 64 2.68 36.61 17.38
N TYR A 65 1.55 36.05 17.83
CA TYR A 65 0.34 35.90 17.01
C TYR A 65 -0.26 37.23 16.53
N LYS A 66 -0.12 38.30 17.34
CA LYS A 66 -0.59 39.65 16.98
C LYS A 66 0.25 40.30 15.89
N LEU A 67 1.50 39.84 15.72
CA LEU A 67 2.45 40.39 14.74
C LEU A 67 2.40 39.65 13.40
N ALA A 68 1.88 38.44 13.41
CA ALA A 68 1.85 37.57 12.23
C ALA A 68 0.63 37.80 11.36
N THR A 69 0.82 37.76 10.04
CA THR A 69 -0.30 37.75 9.08
C THR A 69 -0.70 36.31 8.81
N PRO A 70 -1.95 35.89 9.10
CA PRO A 70 -2.37 34.51 8.89
C PRO A 70 -2.60 34.18 7.41
N ALA A 71 -2.35 32.94 7.06
CA ALA A 71 -2.83 32.33 5.84
C ALA A 71 -4.35 32.10 5.94
N LYS A 72 -5.10 32.66 4.98
CA LYS A 72 -6.57 32.66 4.94
C LYS A 72 -7.09 32.18 3.58
N ASP A 73 -8.40 32.28 3.38
CA ASP A 73 -9.10 32.06 2.11
C ASP A 73 -8.91 30.63 1.57
N PHE A 74 -9.11 29.64 2.44
CA PHE A 74 -9.14 28.24 2.03
C PHE A 74 -10.23 28.00 1.00
N VAL A 75 -9.97 27.05 0.09
CA VAL A 75 -10.91 26.65 -0.97
C VAL A 75 -11.21 25.16 -0.86
N GLN A 76 -12.40 24.79 -1.32
CA GLN A 76 -12.80 23.40 -1.33
C GLN A 76 -11.98 22.59 -2.34
N LEU A 77 -11.43 21.48 -1.90
CA LEU A 77 -10.96 20.40 -2.74
C LEU A 77 -12.15 19.51 -3.14
N GLN A 78 -13.05 19.27 -2.17
CA GLN A 78 -14.31 18.54 -2.30
C GLN A 78 -15.38 19.19 -1.41
N PRO A 79 -16.67 19.11 -1.78
CA PRO A 79 -17.25 18.55 -3.00
C PRO A 79 -17.13 19.44 -4.24
N HIS A 80 -16.92 20.75 -4.09
CA HIS A 80 -16.87 21.72 -5.19
C HIS A 80 -15.48 22.29 -5.35
N ASN A 81 -14.70 21.74 -6.27
CA ASN A 81 -13.29 22.11 -6.44
C ASN A 81 -13.13 23.61 -6.77
N GLY A 82 -12.33 24.30 -5.93
CA GLY A 82 -12.01 25.72 -6.09
C GLY A 82 -13.04 26.71 -5.54
N LYS A 83 -14.21 26.26 -5.04
CA LYS A 83 -15.13 27.18 -4.34
C LYS A 83 -14.59 27.56 -2.96
N PRO A 84 -14.97 28.72 -2.38
CA PRO A 84 -14.57 29.07 -1.02
C PRO A 84 -14.94 28.00 0.00
N ALA A 85 -14.08 27.81 1.01
CA ALA A 85 -14.34 26.89 2.12
C ALA A 85 -15.60 27.31 2.89
N MET A 86 -16.38 26.33 3.39
CA MET A 86 -17.62 26.58 4.13
C MET A 86 -17.39 27.21 5.51
N GLN A 87 -16.22 26.96 6.09
CA GLN A 87 -15.84 27.48 7.41
C GLN A 87 -14.43 28.10 7.29
N PRO A 88 -14.24 29.33 7.85
CA PRO A 88 -12.95 30.01 7.79
C PRO A 88 -11.84 29.24 8.52
N THR A 89 -10.62 29.41 8.06
CA THR A 89 -9.40 28.92 8.71
C THR A 89 -8.35 29.99 8.64
N GLU A 90 -7.67 30.22 9.74
CA GLU A 90 -6.53 31.15 9.87
C GLU A 90 -5.35 30.36 10.40
N ALA A 91 -4.19 30.39 9.71
CA ALA A 91 -2.99 29.68 10.12
C ALA A 91 -1.79 30.61 10.13
N TYR A 92 -1.00 30.54 11.20
CA TYR A 92 0.15 31.39 11.49
C TYR A 92 1.42 30.54 11.51
N TYR A 93 2.53 31.11 11.05
CA TYR A 93 3.82 30.43 10.96
C TYR A 93 4.91 31.21 11.67
N PHE A 94 5.65 30.51 12.53
CA PHE A 94 6.80 31.03 13.23
C PHE A 94 7.96 30.02 13.17
N TYR A 95 9.16 30.50 13.42
CA TYR A 95 10.31 29.60 13.55
C TYR A 95 11.37 30.16 14.48
N ASP A 96 12.13 29.27 15.10
CA ASP A 96 13.36 29.55 15.83
C ASP A 96 14.53 28.74 15.24
N GLN A 97 15.65 28.61 15.92
CA GLN A 97 16.79 27.81 15.46
C GLN A 97 16.55 26.30 15.53
N SER A 98 15.46 25.83 16.14
CA SER A 98 15.21 24.43 16.43
C SER A 98 13.98 23.85 15.72
N ALA A 99 12.97 24.66 15.41
CA ALA A 99 11.67 24.20 14.95
C ALA A 99 10.91 25.23 14.13
N ILE A 100 9.93 24.76 13.36
CA ILE A 100 8.80 25.53 12.84
C ILE A 100 7.65 25.37 13.82
N TYR A 101 6.92 26.46 14.05
CA TYR A 101 5.69 26.50 14.83
C TYR A 101 4.52 26.84 13.92
N VAL A 102 3.42 26.12 14.09
CA VAL A 102 2.16 26.37 13.38
C VAL A 102 1.08 26.59 14.39
N GLY A 103 0.45 27.76 14.40
CA GLY A 103 -0.77 28.02 15.15
C GLY A 103 -1.94 28.16 14.18
N ALA A 104 -3.09 27.55 14.45
CA ALA A 104 -4.25 27.69 13.60
C ALA A 104 -5.55 27.81 14.39
N MET A 105 -6.40 28.78 13.97
CA MET A 105 -7.79 28.89 14.38
C MET A 105 -8.68 28.36 13.27
N LEU A 106 -9.39 27.29 13.57
CA LEU A 106 -10.31 26.63 12.66
C LEU A 106 -11.74 26.99 13.10
N HIS A 107 -12.25 28.09 12.55
CA HIS A 107 -13.59 28.57 12.87
C HIS A 107 -14.65 27.53 12.51
N ASP A 108 -15.67 27.45 13.33
CA ASP A 108 -16.79 26.55 13.12
C ASP A 108 -18.06 27.15 13.71
N SER A 109 -19.11 27.24 12.90
CA SER A 109 -20.41 27.80 13.28
C SER A 109 -21.19 26.88 14.26
N ALA A 110 -20.76 25.63 14.44
CA ALA A 110 -21.38 24.66 15.34
C ALA A 110 -20.30 23.78 16.01
N PRO A 111 -19.55 24.31 16.98
CA PRO A 111 -18.42 23.61 17.61
C PRO A 111 -18.82 22.26 18.24
N ASP A 112 -20.02 22.14 18.77
CA ASP A 112 -20.55 20.89 19.32
C ASP A 112 -20.74 19.77 18.29
N SER A 113 -20.71 20.12 16.99
CA SER A 113 -20.86 19.21 15.87
C SER A 113 -19.51 18.81 15.24
N ILE A 114 -18.39 19.21 15.83
CA ILE A 114 -17.05 18.81 15.39
C ILE A 114 -16.88 17.31 15.66
N PHE A 115 -16.42 16.59 14.63
CA PHE A 115 -16.16 15.15 14.74
C PHE A 115 -14.86 14.93 15.53
N ASN A 116 -15.01 14.73 16.83
CA ASN A 116 -13.90 14.60 17.78
C ASN A 116 -13.71 13.15 18.25
N TYR A 117 -13.60 12.23 17.28
CA TYR A 117 -13.30 10.83 17.58
C TYR A 117 -11.82 10.66 17.94
N MET A 118 -11.56 9.91 19.00
CA MET A 118 -10.21 9.53 19.41
C MET A 118 -9.87 8.16 18.85
N THR A 119 -8.72 8.06 18.21
CA THR A 119 -8.16 6.86 17.61
C THR A 119 -6.72 6.66 18.09
N GLU A 120 -6.07 5.60 17.65
CA GLU A 120 -4.63 5.46 17.83
C GLU A 120 -3.86 6.46 16.95
N ARG A 121 -2.59 6.71 17.27
CA ARG A 121 -1.66 7.50 16.45
C ARG A 121 -1.61 6.99 15.02
N ASP A 122 -1.45 7.89 14.07
CA ASP A 122 -1.38 7.65 12.62
C ASP A 122 -2.70 7.19 11.99
N ASN A 123 -3.81 7.37 12.72
CA ASN A 123 -5.16 7.08 12.24
C ASN A 123 -6.12 8.23 12.55
N THR A 124 -6.57 8.98 11.55
CA THR A 124 -7.58 10.02 11.73
C THR A 124 -8.98 9.46 11.99
N GLY A 125 -9.24 8.21 11.64
CA GLY A 125 -10.56 7.59 11.69
C GLY A 125 -11.62 8.45 11.00
N MET A 126 -12.73 8.69 11.70
CA MET A 126 -13.81 9.58 11.25
C MET A 126 -13.77 10.97 11.89
N ALA A 127 -12.67 11.35 12.54
CA ALA A 127 -12.53 12.70 13.09
C ALA A 127 -12.32 13.77 12.01
N ASP A 128 -12.67 15.02 12.32
CA ASP A 128 -12.17 16.18 11.58
C ASP A 128 -10.64 16.23 11.73
N TYR A 129 -9.96 16.91 10.80
CA TYR A 129 -8.52 17.12 10.94
C TYR A 129 -8.07 18.42 10.28
N PHE A 130 -6.93 18.91 10.75
CA PHE A 130 -6.12 19.93 10.12
C PHE A 130 -4.71 19.39 9.93
N GLY A 131 -4.08 19.74 8.80
CA GLY A 131 -2.71 19.33 8.56
C GLY A 131 -1.98 20.24 7.59
N VAL A 132 -0.67 20.17 7.65
CA VAL A 132 0.26 20.93 6.82
C VAL A 132 1.16 19.98 6.06
N TYR A 133 1.37 20.24 4.76
CA TYR A 133 2.43 19.62 3.98
C TYR A 133 3.52 20.67 3.74
N ILE A 134 4.75 20.31 4.06
CA ILE A 134 5.95 21.16 3.92
C ILE A 134 6.92 20.48 2.95
N ASP A 135 7.27 21.15 1.85
CA ASP A 135 8.36 20.79 0.94
C ASP A 135 9.52 21.79 1.11
N PRO A 136 10.55 21.46 1.94
CA PRO A 136 11.65 22.39 2.20
C PRO A 136 12.52 22.71 0.98
N TYR A 137 12.42 21.91 -0.09
CA TYR A 137 13.12 22.16 -1.35
C TYR A 137 12.29 22.90 -2.39
N ASN A 138 10.96 23.06 -2.17
CA ASN A 138 10.01 23.69 -3.09
C ASN A 138 10.10 23.12 -4.53
N GLN A 139 10.27 21.82 -4.65
CA GLN A 139 10.40 21.13 -5.92
C GLN A 139 9.15 20.35 -6.31
N GLY A 140 8.19 20.24 -5.40
CA GLY A 140 7.00 19.42 -5.58
C GLY A 140 7.33 17.94 -5.83
N GLN A 141 8.39 17.41 -5.19
CA GLN A 141 8.83 16.01 -5.32
C GLN A 141 8.65 15.23 -4.03
N LEU A 142 8.78 15.91 -2.90
CA LEU A 142 8.71 15.34 -1.56
C LEU A 142 8.13 16.38 -0.62
N ALA A 143 7.09 16.02 0.13
CA ALA A 143 6.55 16.83 1.19
C ALA A 143 6.37 16.02 2.48
N TYR A 144 6.51 16.68 3.62
CA TYR A 144 6.29 16.12 4.94
C TYR A 144 4.96 16.62 5.47
N GLY A 145 4.04 15.70 5.74
CA GLY A 145 2.70 15.97 6.26
C GLY A 145 2.64 15.80 7.77
N PHE A 146 2.07 16.78 8.46
CA PHE A 146 1.81 16.75 9.90
C PHE A 146 0.34 17.08 10.10
N PHE A 147 -0.44 16.10 10.55
CA PHE A 147 -1.86 16.22 10.73
C PHE A 147 -2.26 15.99 12.18
N ILE A 148 -3.34 16.63 12.58
CA ILE A 148 -3.87 16.49 13.92
C ILE A 148 -5.40 16.53 13.90
N THR A 149 -6.03 15.72 14.74
CA THR A 149 -7.47 15.73 14.97
C THR A 149 -7.85 16.63 16.16
N PRO A 150 -9.12 17.05 16.33
CA PRO A 150 -9.55 17.80 17.51
C PRO A 150 -9.30 17.05 18.83
N ALA A 151 -9.27 15.70 18.80
CA ALA A 151 -8.92 14.85 19.93
C ALA A 151 -7.41 14.83 20.25
N GLY A 152 -6.57 15.50 19.44
CA GLY A 152 -5.13 15.54 19.62
C GLY A 152 -4.40 14.29 19.08
N VAL A 153 -5.02 13.52 18.21
CA VAL A 153 -4.36 12.38 17.55
C VAL A 153 -3.48 12.91 16.43
N GLN A 154 -2.19 12.61 16.51
CA GLN A 154 -1.17 12.97 15.52
C GLN A 154 -1.12 11.94 14.40
N VAL A 155 -0.91 12.41 13.17
CA VAL A 155 -0.65 11.58 11.99
C VAL A 155 0.51 12.18 11.22
N ASP A 156 1.50 11.37 10.91
CA ASP A 156 2.68 11.75 10.13
C ASP A 156 2.63 11.09 8.77
N ILE A 157 2.92 11.86 7.73
CA ILE A 157 2.89 11.35 6.35
C ILE A 157 4.09 11.89 5.59
N LYS A 158 4.74 11.03 4.82
CA LYS A 158 5.74 11.43 3.84
C LYS A 158 5.16 11.26 2.45
N ALA A 159 4.82 12.35 1.80
CA ALA A 159 4.28 12.34 0.46
C ALA A 159 5.39 12.46 -0.58
N VAL A 160 5.45 11.49 -1.50
CA VAL A 160 6.44 11.44 -2.58
C VAL A 160 5.73 11.47 -3.90
N LYS A 161 6.22 12.29 -4.80
CA LYS A 161 5.67 12.42 -6.13
C LYS A 161 5.80 11.13 -6.92
N SER A 162 4.67 10.60 -7.29
CA SER A 162 4.49 9.45 -8.17
C SER A 162 3.37 9.72 -9.15
N ASP A 163 2.76 8.71 -9.69
CA ASP A 163 1.50 8.82 -10.41
C ASP A 163 0.36 8.97 -9.39
N GLY A 164 -0.07 10.20 -9.14
CA GLY A 164 -1.10 10.55 -8.16
C GLY A 164 -0.57 10.95 -6.78
N ASP A 165 0.73 11.06 -6.59
CA ASP A 165 1.45 11.21 -5.33
C ASP A 165 1.23 10.02 -4.37
N ASN A 166 2.31 9.46 -3.87
CA ASN A 166 2.28 8.35 -2.92
C ASN A 166 2.49 8.89 -1.50
N GLU A 167 1.51 8.68 -0.64
CA GLU A 167 1.55 9.03 0.77
C GLU A 167 1.98 7.82 1.59
N ASP A 168 3.16 7.91 2.20
CA ASP A 168 3.71 6.92 3.13
C ASP A 168 3.32 7.28 4.56
N GLY A 169 2.22 6.71 5.05
CA GLY A 169 1.76 6.86 6.43
C GLY A 169 2.52 6.01 7.46
N ASN A 170 3.51 5.20 7.02
CA ASN A 170 4.38 4.47 7.95
C ASN A 170 5.60 5.28 8.37
N TRP A 171 5.83 6.45 7.72
CA TRP A 171 6.89 7.38 8.13
C TRP A 171 6.51 8.03 9.46
N ASN A 172 7.41 7.95 10.44
CA ASN A 172 7.21 8.50 11.77
C ASN A 172 8.16 9.66 12.06
N ALA A 173 7.59 10.72 12.66
CA ALA A 173 8.32 11.87 13.17
C ALA A 173 8.03 12.09 14.66
N VAL A 174 9.01 12.70 15.36
CA VAL A 174 8.79 13.14 16.74
C VAL A 174 8.55 14.66 16.71
N TRP A 175 7.32 15.06 17.03
CA TRP A 175 6.88 16.45 17.05
C TRP A 175 5.83 16.67 18.16
N GLU A 176 5.60 17.93 18.51
CA GLU A 176 4.70 18.30 19.59
C GLU A 176 3.47 19.01 19.04
N SER A 177 2.33 18.77 19.64
CA SER A 177 1.09 19.44 19.27
C SER A 177 0.07 19.44 20.40
N LYS A 178 -0.82 20.43 20.34
CA LYS A 178 -1.97 20.54 21.24
C LYS A 178 -3.16 21.08 20.48
N THR A 179 -4.33 20.62 20.86
CA THR A 179 -5.63 21.06 20.32
C THR A 179 -6.57 21.44 21.43
N ARG A 180 -7.47 22.40 21.15
CA ARG A 180 -8.53 22.82 22.08
C ARG A 180 -9.77 23.19 21.31
N ILE A 181 -10.93 22.61 21.66
CA ILE A 181 -12.22 23.04 21.15
C ILE A 181 -12.69 24.26 21.96
N THR A 182 -13.18 25.28 21.27
CA THR A 182 -13.68 26.54 21.81
C THR A 182 -15.09 26.81 21.30
N ASP A 183 -15.72 27.88 21.79
CA ASP A 183 -17.02 28.38 21.33
C ASP A 183 -17.01 28.89 19.87
N LYS A 184 -15.81 29.15 19.29
CA LYS A 184 -15.64 29.65 17.92
C LYS A 184 -15.18 28.59 16.93
N GLY A 185 -14.95 27.37 17.38
CA GLY A 185 -14.37 26.27 16.60
C GLY A 185 -13.29 25.54 17.38
N TRP A 186 -12.14 25.28 16.79
CA TRP A 186 -11.04 24.65 17.51
C TRP A 186 -9.69 25.23 17.10
N VAL A 187 -8.75 25.14 18.04
CA VAL A 187 -7.40 25.65 17.93
C VAL A 187 -6.42 24.50 17.75
N VAL A 188 -5.38 24.74 16.98
CA VAL A 188 -4.24 23.84 16.80
C VAL A 188 -2.97 24.61 17.06
N GLU A 189 -2.06 24.01 17.82
CA GLU A 189 -0.66 24.39 17.89
C GLU A 189 0.22 23.18 17.60
N MET A 190 1.26 23.41 16.79
CA MET A 190 2.25 22.41 16.42
C MET A 190 3.65 22.99 16.56
N ARG A 191 4.58 22.20 17.11
CA ARG A 191 6.01 22.44 17.06
C ARG A 191 6.66 21.31 16.29
N ILE A 192 7.17 21.59 15.10
CA ILE A 192 7.79 20.66 14.16
C ILE A 192 9.31 20.88 14.20
N PRO A 193 10.08 20.02 14.88
CA PRO A 193 11.53 20.16 14.96
C PRO A 193 12.17 20.04 13.58
N PHE A 194 13.21 20.84 13.34
CA PHE A 194 13.98 20.74 12.09
C PHE A 194 14.65 19.38 11.90
N SER A 195 14.86 18.61 12.97
CA SER A 195 15.33 17.22 12.89
C SER A 195 14.35 16.27 12.18
N ALA A 196 13.04 16.59 12.14
CA ALA A 196 12.03 15.84 11.41
C ALA A 196 12.05 16.14 9.90
N LEU A 197 12.65 17.24 9.47
CA LEU A 197 12.67 17.71 8.09
C LEU A 197 14.04 17.51 7.45
N ARG A 198 14.06 17.35 6.13
CA ARG A 198 15.30 17.37 5.34
C ARG A 198 15.34 18.66 4.52
N PHE A 199 16.32 19.51 4.76
CA PHE A 199 16.50 20.77 4.03
C PHE A 199 17.99 21.12 3.93
N SER A 200 18.34 22.03 3.00
CA SER A 200 19.71 22.46 2.76
C SER A 200 19.98 23.82 3.42
N GLU A 201 21.19 24.03 3.99
CA GLU A 201 21.62 25.35 4.49
C GLU A 201 21.53 26.45 3.41
N LYS A 202 21.72 26.11 2.14
CA LYS A 202 21.62 27.04 1.02
C LYS A 202 20.18 27.38 0.62
N ALA A 203 19.17 26.83 1.32
CA ALA A 203 17.76 27.03 1.04
C ALA A 203 17.21 28.33 1.66
N ASN A 204 17.83 29.47 1.43
CA ASN A 204 17.27 30.82 1.68
C ASN A 204 16.13 31.16 0.70
N LYS A 205 15.37 30.14 0.29
CA LYS A 205 14.26 30.27 -0.67
C LYS A 205 12.96 29.85 0.00
N ALA A 206 11.87 30.33 -0.57
CA ALA A 206 10.54 29.89 -0.16
C ALA A 206 10.43 28.35 -0.15
N TRP A 207 9.84 27.80 0.90
CA TRP A 207 9.48 26.38 0.99
C TRP A 207 8.12 26.14 0.36
N GLY A 208 7.88 24.98 -0.22
CA GLY A 208 6.55 24.58 -0.63
C GLY A 208 5.67 24.34 0.60
N LEU A 209 4.42 24.80 0.53
CA LEU A 209 3.44 24.66 1.61
C LEU A 209 2.05 24.45 1.07
N ASN A 210 1.34 23.46 1.57
CA ASN A 210 -0.11 23.44 1.53
C ASN A 210 -0.69 23.03 2.88
N MET A 211 -1.92 23.45 3.11
CA MET A 211 -2.66 23.11 4.32
C MET A 211 -3.97 22.47 3.92
N PHE A 212 -4.40 21.47 4.68
CA PHE A 212 -5.66 20.77 4.47
C PHE A 212 -6.50 20.78 5.73
N ARG A 213 -7.80 21.04 5.57
CA ARG A 213 -8.80 20.91 6.62
C ARG A 213 -9.93 20.02 6.13
N ASN A 214 -10.22 18.98 6.86
CA ASN A 214 -11.39 18.14 6.61
C ASN A 214 -12.49 18.46 7.63
N ILE A 215 -13.71 18.67 7.14
CA ILE A 215 -14.92 18.89 7.94
C ILE A 215 -15.90 17.76 7.60
N ARG A 216 -15.91 16.73 8.43
CA ARG A 216 -16.63 15.47 8.17
C ARG A 216 -18.13 15.68 7.99
N ARG A 217 -18.77 16.52 8.83
CA ARG A 217 -20.23 16.75 8.76
C ARG A 217 -20.66 17.25 7.39
N TYR A 218 -19.82 18.02 6.68
CA TYR A 218 -20.08 18.50 5.32
C TYR A 218 -19.50 17.63 4.22
N SER A 219 -18.77 16.56 4.57
CA SER A 219 -17.95 15.80 3.61
C SER A 219 -17.05 16.73 2.78
N SER A 220 -16.56 17.78 3.43
CA SER A 220 -15.76 18.82 2.79
C SER A 220 -14.29 18.66 3.15
N ASN A 221 -13.47 18.57 2.12
CA ASN A 221 -12.02 18.67 2.24
C ASN A 221 -11.60 19.99 1.61
N ASN A 222 -10.81 20.77 2.31
CA ASN A 222 -10.42 22.11 1.91
C ASN A 222 -8.89 22.20 1.87
N SER A 223 -8.35 22.97 0.93
CA SER A 223 -6.92 23.26 0.83
C SER A 223 -6.69 24.78 0.86
N TRP A 224 -5.55 25.20 1.38
CA TRP A 224 -5.18 26.61 1.38
C TRP A 224 -4.83 27.09 -0.02
N ASN A 225 -3.87 26.46 -0.70
CA ASN A 225 -3.64 26.69 -2.12
C ASN A 225 -4.51 25.74 -2.93
N LEU A 226 -5.08 26.21 -4.02
CA LEU A 226 -5.96 25.40 -4.86
C LEU A 226 -5.24 24.17 -5.41
N VAL A 227 -5.84 23.02 -5.23
CA VAL A 227 -5.46 21.75 -5.86
C VAL A 227 -6.51 21.40 -6.91
N ASP A 228 -6.14 21.45 -8.18
CA ASP A 228 -7.02 21.06 -9.30
C ASP A 228 -7.09 19.52 -9.37
N ARG A 229 -8.26 18.96 -9.10
CA ARG A 229 -8.51 17.49 -9.13
C ARG A 229 -8.43 16.87 -10.54
N ASN A 230 -8.41 17.66 -11.59
CA ASN A 230 -8.18 17.19 -12.96
C ASN A 230 -6.69 17.01 -13.28
N VAL A 231 -5.81 17.39 -12.37
CA VAL A 231 -4.34 17.25 -12.49
C VAL A 231 -3.87 16.22 -11.48
N SER A 232 -3.22 15.16 -11.95
CA SER A 232 -2.69 14.10 -11.08
C SER A 232 -1.62 14.64 -10.13
N GLY A 233 -1.76 14.36 -8.83
CA GLY A 233 -0.87 14.75 -7.75
C GLY A 233 -1.13 16.17 -7.21
N PHE A 234 -0.87 16.36 -5.92
CA PHE A 234 -1.11 17.63 -5.21
C PHE A 234 0.16 18.36 -4.78
N ILE A 235 1.28 17.65 -4.51
CA ILE A 235 2.51 18.24 -3.95
C ILE A 235 3.04 19.37 -4.83
N HIS A 236 3.00 19.22 -6.15
CA HIS A 236 3.48 20.25 -7.06
C HIS A 236 2.50 21.43 -7.26
N GLN A 237 1.32 21.35 -6.64
CA GLN A 237 0.28 22.37 -6.65
C GLN A 237 0.25 23.19 -5.34
N GLU A 238 1.29 23.12 -4.53
CA GLU A 238 1.42 23.84 -3.27
C GLU A 238 1.69 25.34 -3.46
N GLY A 239 1.33 26.14 -2.44
CA GLY A 239 1.74 27.53 -2.27
C GLY A 239 3.15 27.62 -1.71
N GLN A 240 3.49 28.75 -1.05
CA GLN A 240 4.83 29.02 -0.58
C GLN A 240 4.83 29.53 0.86
N LEU A 241 5.78 29.03 1.65
CA LEU A 241 6.16 29.52 2.97
C LEU A 241 7.47 30.29 2.82
N GLU A 242 7.45 31.59 3.10
CA GLU A 242 8.62 32.45 3.02
C GLU A 242 9.06 32.94 4.40
N GLY A 243 10.20 33.62 4.46
CA GLY A 243 10.71 34.23 5.67
C GLY A 243 11.67 33.38 6.48
N ILE A 244 11.75 32.07 6.24
CA ILE A 244 12.69 31.19 6.94
C ILE A 244 14.12 31.47 6.44
N LYS A 245 15.01 31.91 7.36
CA LYS A 245 16.39 32.28 7.06
C LYS A 245 17.31 31.82 8.19
N ASP A 246 18.59 31.69 7.86
CA ASP A 246 19.70 31.48 8.83
C ASP A 246 19.50 30.30 9.79
N ILE A 247 18.82 29.25 9.30
CA ILE A 247 18.66 27.98 10.01
C ILE A 247 19.68 26.96 9.53
N LYS A 248 20.22 26.17 10.46
CA LYS A 248 21.15 25.07 10.15
C LYS A 248 20.49 23.73 10.35
N PRO A 249 20.64 22.77 9.40
CA PRO A 249 20.18 21.41 9.61
C PRO A 249 20.81 20.80 10.85
N PRO A 250 20.02 20.32 11.83
CA PRO A 250 20.58 19.67 13.01
C PRO A 250 21.19 18.31 12.66
N VAL A 251 22.08 17.81 13.52
CA VAL A 251 22.50 16.40 13.44
C VAL A 251 21.28 15.52 13.71
N ARG A 252 20.94 14.69 12.75
CA ARG A 252 19.81 13.76 12.84
C ARG A 252 20.34 12.38 13.19
N LEU A 253 20.52 12.11 14.48
CA LEU A 253 20.97 10.83 14.99
C LEU A 253 20.07 10.42 16.15
N SER A 254 19.44 9.27 16.02
CA SER A 254 18.64 8.69 17.08
C SER A 254 18.92 7.20 17.23
N PHE A 255 18.73 6.73 18.45
CA PHE A 255 18.86 5.34 18.85
C PHE A 255 17.55 4.90 19.51
N SER A 256 17.11 3.68 19.22
CA SER A 256 15.95 3.09 19.85
C SER A 256 16.28 1.66 20.31
N PRO A 257 17.01 1.50 21.44
CA PRO A 257 17.18 0.20 22.06
C PRO A 257 15.82 -0.38 22.45
N TYR A 258 15.69 -1.70 22.33
CA TYR A 258 14.50 -2.39 22.77
C TYR A 258 14.81 -3.72 23.46
N LEU A 259 13.86 -4.11 24.30
CA LEU A 259 13.81 -5.42 24.95
C LEU A 259 12.41 -6.00 24.75
N SER A 260 12.36 -7.27 24.31
CA SER A 260 11.14 -8.04 24.14
C SER A 260 11.20 -9.30 24.97
N THR A 261 10.10 -9.68 25.60
CA THR A 261 9.93 -10.94 26.30
C THR A 261 8.71 -11.67 25.75
N TYR A 262 8.77 -13.00 25.72
CA TYR A 262 7.72 -13.88 25.23
C TYR A 262 7.47 -15.00 26.23
N LEU A 263 6.21 -15.29 26.46
CA LEU A 263 5.76 -16.53 27.11
C LEU A 263 4.92 -17.30 26.09
N GLU A 264 5.48 -18.39 25.58
CA GLU A 264 4.84 -19.20 24.55
C GLU A 264 4.36 -20.52 25.12
N SER A 265 3.16 -20.93 24.76
CA SER A 265 2.64 -22.26 25.10
C SER A 265 1.91 -22.87 23.92
N LYS A 266 2.16 -24.16 23.71
CA LYS A 266 1.47 -24.99 22.72
C LYS A 266 0.87 -26.20 23.45
N LYS A 267 -0.28 -26.64 22.99
CA LYS A 267 -0.92 -27.84 23.53
C LYS A 267 0.06 -29.02 23.56
N GLY A 268 0.20 -29.67 24.73
CA GLY A 268 1.10 -30.83 24.93
C GLY A 268 2.56 -30.47 25.17
N SER A 269 2.96 -29.20 25.16
CA SER A 269 4.31 -28.71 25.46
C SER A 269 4.32 -27.88 26.75
N LYS A 270 5.46 -27.80 27.42
CA LYS A 270 5.67 -26.86 28.53
C LYS A 270 5.71 -25.44 27.99
N ALA A 271 5.27 -24.49 28.81
CA ALA A 271 5.42 -23.07 28.49
C ALA A 271 6.92 -22.70 28.41
N GLU A 272 7.28 -21.96 27.38
CA GLU A 272 8.65 -21.51 27.12
C GLU A 272 8.74 -20.00 27.30
N PHE A 273 9.79 -19.55 28.00
CA PHE A 273 10.07 -18.13 28.18
C PHE A 273 11.28 -17.73 27.32
N LEU A 274 11.07 -16.77 26.42
CA LEU A 274 12.08 -16.27 25.50
C LEU A 274 12.27 -14.76 25.70
N TYR A 275 13.47 -14.27 25.46
CA TYR A 275 13.76 -12.83 25.44
C TYR A 275 14.62 -12.48 24.22
N LYS A 276 14.43 -11.28 23.71
CA LYS A 276 15.19 -10.73 22.59
C LYS A 276 15.50 -9.27 22.90
N GLY A 277 16.69 -8.82 22.52
CA GLY A 277 17.08 -7.43 22.60
C GLY A 277 17.70 -6.98 21.30
N GLY A 278 17.50 -5.71 20.94
CA GLY A 278 18.04 -5.16 19.73
C GLY A 278 18.11 -3.63 19.79
N LEU A 279 18.53 -3.06 18.69
CA LEU A 279 18.75 -1.63 18.55
C LEU A 279 18.34 -1.17 17.18
N ASP A 280 17.49 -0.15 17.13
CA ASP A 280 17.21 0.59 15.90
C ASP A 280 18.05 1.88 15.93
N LEU A 281 18.68 2.20 14.80
CA LEU A 281 19.50 3.40 14.61
C LEU A 281 18.99 4.14 13.37
N LYS A 282 18.72 5.43 13.52
CA LYS A 282 18.41 6.33 12.40
C LYS A 282 19.42 7.46 12.37
N TYR A 283 20.16 7.59 11.25
CA TYR A 283 21.21 8.59 11.08
C TYR A 283 21.07 9.34 9.77
N GLY A 284 20.93 10.64 9.85
CA GLY A 284 21.00 11.53 8.69
C GLY A 284 22.47 11.70 8.25
N ILE A 285 22.90 10.92 7.25
CA ILE A 285 24.26 10.97 6.70
C ILE A 285 24.60 12.38 6.23
N ASN A 286 23.64 13.00 5.54
CA ASN A 286 23.69 14.40 5.11
C ASN A 286 22.26 14.92 4.87
N GLU A 287 22.13 16.11 4.30
CA GLU A 287 20.82 16.72 4.01
C GLU A 287 19.88 15.82 3.18
N SER A 288 20.41 14.99 2.28
CA SER A 288 19.67 14.19 1.32
C SER A 288 19.47 12.73 1.74
N PHE A 289 20.40 12.13 2.47
CA PHE A 289 20.43 10.70 2.74
C PHE A 289 20.31 10.37 4.22
N THR A 290 19.55 9.31 4.50
CA THR A 290 19.38 8.73 5.84
C THR A 290 19.77 7.26 5.81
N LEU A 291 20.49 6.84 6.84
CA LEU A 291 20.72 5.45 7.21
C LEU A 291 19.69 5.06 8.26
N ASP A 292 18.93 4.01 7.99
CA ASP A 292 18.07 3.31 8.95
C ASP A 292 18.63 1.91 9.13
N MET A 293 18.89 1.49 10.37
CA MET A 293 19.47 0.18 10.69
C MET A 293 18.75 -0.45 11.86
N MET A 294 18.45 -1.73 11.75
CA MET A 294 17.98 -2.58 12.84
C MET A 294 19.01 -3.67 13.10
N LEU A 295 19.42 -3.82 14.34
CA LEU A 295 20.25 -4.92 14.82
C LEU A 295 19.40 -5.90 15.58
N ILE A 296 19.46 -7.18 15.19
CA ILE A 296 18.67 -8.29 15.74
C ILE A 296 17.17 -7.96 15.72
N PRO A 297 16.55 -7.73 14.51
CA PRO A 297 15.16 -7.33 14.42
C PRO A 297 14.20 -8.31 15.09
N ASP A 298 13.21 -7.79 15.82
CA ASP A 298 12.14 -8.57 16.41
C ASP A 298 10.76 -8.08 15.95
N PHE A 299 10.02 -8.96 15.27
CA PHE A 299 8.72 -8.70 14.66
C PHE A 299 7.58 -9.51 15.31
N GLY A 300 7.80 -10.12 16.46
CA GLY A 300 6.83 -11.00 17.11
C GLY A 300 5.51 -10.35 17.52
N GLN A 301 5.46 -9.00 17.69
CA GLN A 301 4.26 -8.27 18.06
C GLN A 301 3.37 -7.89 16.86
N ILE A 302 3.78 -8.17 15.61
CA ILE A 302 3.01 -7.82 14.42
C ILE A 302 1.77 -8.70 14.32
N GLN A 303 0.64 -8.12 13.89
CA GLN A 303 -0.61 -8.86 13.66
C GLN A 303 -0.39 -10.07 12.75
N SER A 304 -1.00 -11.18 13.10
CA SER A 304 -0.94 -12.45 12.38
C SER A 304 -1.46 -12.32 10.93
N ASP A 305 -0.90 -13.12 10.01
CA ASP A 305 -1.39 -13.18 8.63
C ASP A 305 -2.66 -14.03 8.53
N ASP A 306 -3.56 -13.64 7.64
CA ASP A 306 -4.85 -14.30 7.41
C ASP A 306 -4.67 -15.55 6.53
N LYS A 307 -4.25 -16.67 7.15
CA LYS A 307 -4.13 -17.95 6.46
C LYS A 307 -5.48 -18.42 5.90
N LYS A 308 -5.46 -18.97 4.67
CA LYS A 308 -6.64 -19.47 3.94
C LYS A 308 -6.28 -20.78 3.23
N LEU A 309 -7.29 -21.62 2.99
CA LEU A 309 -7.14 -22.76 2.09
C LEU A 309 -6.83 -22.27 0.67
N ASN A 310 -5.72 -22.73 0.12
CA ASN A 310 -5.28 -22.37 -1.23
C ASN A 310 -5.31 -23.60 -2.14
N LEU A 311 -6.34 -23.67 -3.00
CA LEU A 311 -6.49 -24.74 -4.00
C LEU A 311 -5.84 -24.36 -5.34
N SER A 312 -5.42 -23.09 -5.51
CA SER A 312 -4.80 -22.61 -6.74
C SER A 312 -3.32 -23.01 -6.84
N PRO A 313 -2.73 -23.03 -8.05
CA PRO A 313 -1.30 -23.27 -8.23
C PRO A 313 -0.42 -22.09 -7.79
N TYR A 314 -1.01 -20.99 -7.33
CA TYR A 314 -0.32 -19.73 -7.07
C TYR A 314 -0.04 -19.53 -5.59
N GLU A 315 1.12 -18.92 -5.29
CA GLU A 315 1.44 -18.48 -3.94
C GLU A 315 0.52 -17.33 -3.49
N LEU A 316 0.09 -17.37 -2.22
CA LEU A 316 -0.68 -16.28 -1.63
C LEU A 316 0.22 -15.05 -1.37
N TYR A 317 -0.28 -13.88 -1.74
CA TYR A 317 0.38 -12.62 -1.43
C TYR A 317 -0.05 -12.10 -0.06
N TYR A 318 0.91 -11.77 0.79
CA TYR A 318 0.69 -11.10 2.08
C TYR A 318 1.33 -9.72 2.07
N SER A 319 0.57 -8.71 2.47
CA SER A 319 1.10 -7.35 2.61
C SER A 319 2.18 -7.28 3.69
N GLU A 320 3.18 -6.39 3.51
CA GLU A 320 4.19 -6.13 4.52
C GLU A 320 3.58 -5.36 5.70
N LYS A 321 3.88 -5.77 6.92
CA LYS A 321 3.40 -5.15 8.17
C LYS A 321 4.55 -4.71 9.08
N ARG A 322 5.80 -5.08 8.77
CA ARG A 322 7.00 -4.73 9.54
C ARG A 322 7.43 -3.32 9.19
N GLN A 323 7.38 -2.40 10.16
CA GLN A 323 7.60 -0.96 9.96
C GLN A 323 8.89 -0.63 9.20
N PHE A 324 10.01 -1.31 9.50
CA PHE A 324 11.27 -1.10 8.78
C PHE A 324 11.15 -1.31 7.27
N PHE A 325 10.35 -2.29 6.84
CA PHE A 325 10.16 -2.64 5.43
C PHE A 325 8.99 -1.89 4.77
N THR A 326 8.26 -1.06 5.50
CA THR A 326 7.18 -0.22 4.96
C THR A 326 7.59 1.25 4.89
N GLU A 327 8.38 1.76 5.86
CA GLU A 327 8.82 3.14 5.90
C GLU A 327 9.90 3.44 4.85
N GLY A 328 9.74 4.51 4.07
CA GLY A 328 10.75 5.03 3.14
C GLY A 328 11.11 4.07 2.00
N THR A 329 10.16 3.29 1.53
CA THR A 329 10.35 2.25 0.52
C THR A 329 10.08 2.71 -0.91
N GLU A 330 9.75 3.96 -1.13
CA GLU A 330 9.38 4.52 -2.43
C GLU A 330 10.40 4.29 -3.55
N LEU A 331 11.69 4.21 -3.21
CA LEU A 331 12.74 3.86 -4.16
C LEU A 331 12.80 2.36 -4.43
N PHE A 332 12.63 1.53 -3.39
CA PHE A 332 12.76 0.08 -3.48
C PHE A 332 11.58 -0.60 -4.18
N ASN A 333 10.43 0.09 -4.26
CA ASN A 333 9.25 -0.39 -5.00
C ASN A 333 9.38 -0.21 -6.53
N ARG A 334 10.42 0.51 -7.02
CA ARG A 334 10.69 0.64 -8.45
C ARG A 334 10.93 -0.72 -9.09
N GLY A 335 10.53 -0.83 -10.36
CA GLY A 335 10.69 -2.07 -11.11
C GLY A 335 9.87 -3.26 -10.63
N GLY A 336 9.23 -3.21 -9.44
CA GLY A 336 8.38 -4.28 -8.89
C GLY A 336 9.11 -5.62 -8.76
N ILE A 337 10.40 -5.60 -8.38
CA ILE A 337 11.25 -6.80 -8.21
C ILE A 337 11.65 -7.03 -6.76
N PHE A 338 11.09 -6.26 -5.84
CA PHE A 338 11.33 -6.36 -4.39
C PHE A 338 10.03 -6.65 -3.65
N TYR A 339 10.04 -7.71 -2.87
CA TYR A 339 8.99 -8.13 -1.95
C TYR A 339 9.62 -8.48 -0.61
N SER A 340 9.58 -7.55 0.33
CA SER A 340 10.30 -7.60 1.60
C SER A 340 9.94 -8.81 2.47
N ARG A 341 8.76 -9.40 2.29
CA ARG A 341 8.33 -10.62 3.00
C ARG A 341 9.20 -11.85 2.72
N ARG A 342 10.05 -11.81 1.67
CA ARG A 342 11.07 -12.84 1.43
C ARG A 342 12.19 -12.81 2.47
N ILE A 343 12.46 -11.63 3.04
CA ILE A 343 13.51 -11.45 4.06
C ILE A 343 12.97 -11.91 5.42
N GLY A 344 13.61 -12.92 6.02
CA GLY A 344 13.17 -13.49 7.29
C GLY A 344 11.95 -14.42 7.17
N SER A 345 11.61 -14.87 5.95
CA SER A 345 10.54 -15.85 5.71
C SER A 345 10.89 -17.26 6.20
N SER A 346 10.00 -18.21 5.95
CA SER A 346 10.30 -19.63 6.17
C SER A 346 11.54 -20.06 5.38
N PRO A 347 12.31 -21.03 5.89
CA PRO A 347 13.48 -21.57 5.22
C PRO A 347 13.20 -22.01 3.79
N LYS A 348 14.18 -21.84 2.91
CA LYS A 348 14.06 -22.16 1.48
C LYS A 348 14.05 -23.66 1.18
N PHE A 349 14.77 -24.45 1.97
CA PHE A 349 14.91 -25.88 1.75
C PHE A 349 14.09 -26.65 2.79
N SER A 350 13.48 -27.77 2.35
CA SER A 350 12.84 -28.71 3.28
C SER A 350 13.84 -29.74 3.77
N ALA A 351 13.75 -30.10 5.05
CA ALA A 351 14.50 -31.22 5.62
C ALA A 351 14.02 -32.56 5.06
N ASP A 352 12.78 -32.66 4.53
CA ASP A 352 12.25 -33.93 3.95
C ASP A 352 13.17 -34.50 2.87
N ASN A 353 13.78 -33.62 2.05
CA ASN A 353 14.70 -34.03 0.98
C ASN A 353 16.03 -34.61 1.48
N SER A 354 16.30 -34.58 2.79
CA SER A 354 17.53 -35.03 3.43
C SER A 354 17.29 -36.11 4.46
N LEU A 355 16.06 -36.61 4.61
CA LEU A 355 15.73 -37.68 5.52
C LEU A 355 16.37 -38.99 5.07
N ARG A 356 16.90 -39.76 6.03
CA ARG A 356 17.36 -41.14 5.89
C ARG A 356 16.24 -42.10 6.27
N GLU A 357 16.44 -43.38 6.02
CA GLU A 357 15.52 -44.41 6.46
C GLU A 357 15.32 -44.33 8.00
N ASN A 358 14.07 -44.38 8.45
CA ASN A 358 13.65 -44.28 9.86
C ASN A 358 13.85 -42.90 10.51
N GLU A 359 14.19 -41.85 9.77
CA GLU A 359 14.25 -40.50 10.30
C GLU A 359 12.93 -39.74 10.12
N VAL A 360 12.60 -38.93 11.13
CA VAL A 360 11.46 -37.98 11.10
C VAL A 360 11.94 -36.60 11.50
N ILE A 361 11.26 -35.56 11.00
CA ILE A 361 11.50 -34.17 11.41
C ILE A 361 10.87 -33.97 12.79
N ASP A 362 11.70 -33.73 13.81
CA ASP A 362 11.26 -33.41 15.16
C ASP A 362 10.92 -31.93 15.30
N TYR A 363 11.76 -31.07 14.74
CA TYR A 363 11.56 -29.61 14.71
C TYR A 363 12.05 -29.03 13.38
N SER A 364 11.27 -28.07 12.83
CA SER A 364 11.70 -27.23 11.70
C SER A 364 11.31 -25.77 11.97
N PRO A 365 12.25 -24.80 11.79
CA PRO A 365 11.96 -23.40 12.01
C PRO A 365 10.94 -22.88 10.98
N SER A 366 9.93 -22.13 11.45
CA SER A 366 8.93 -21.52 10.58
C SER A 366 9.42 -20.22 9.93
N GLU A 367 10.44 -19.57 10.51
CA GLU A 367 11.02 -18.31 10.06
C GLU A 367 12.52 -18.29 10.26
N THR A 368 13.24 -17.53 9.46
CA THR A 368 14.69 -17.34 9.57
C THR A 368 15.01 -16.09 10.41
N GLN A 369 15.95 -16.22 11.36
CA GLN A 369 16.35 -15.13 12.24
C GLN A 369 17.25 -14.14 11.49
N LEU A 370 16.89 -12.86 11.51
CA LEU A 370 17.73 -11.77 10.97
C LEU A 370 18.77 -11.32 12.00
N ILE A 371 20.00 -11.07 11.52
CA ILE A 371 21.05 -10.41 12.31
C ILE A 371 20.89 -8.90 12.21
N ASN A 372 20.69 -8.41 10.99
CA ASN A 372 20.50 -7.00 10.71
C ASN A 372 19.58 -6.79 9.53
N ALA A 373 19.02 -5.59 9.48
CA ALA A 373 18.47 -4.98 8.29
C ALA A 373 18.93 -3.52 8.24
N THR A 374 19.53 -3.11 7.13
CA THR A 374 20.12 -1.77 6.96
C THR A 374 19.62 -1.18 5.65
N LYS A 375 19.19 0.09 5.71
CA LYS A 375 18.65 0.81 4.56
C LYS A 375 19.26 2.22 4.51
N ILE A 376 19.87 2.57 3.38
CA ILE A 376 20.26 3.93 3.05
C ILE A 376 19.35 4.41 1.95
N SER A 377 18.67 5.51 2.16
CA SER A 377 17.79 6.07 1.15
C SER A 377 17.77 7.59 1.18
N GLY A 378 17.59 8.19 0.02
CA GLY A 378 17.46 9.62 -0.09
C GLY A 378 17.39 10.12 -1.53
N ARG A 379 17.11 11.43 -1.65
CA ARG A 379 17.03 12.12 -2.93
C ARG A 379 17.74 13.47 -2.85
N THR A 380 18.60 13.72 -3.81
CA THR A 380 19.32 15.00 -3.90
C THR A 380 18.42 16.11 -4.45
N ASN A 381 18.79 17.36 -4.23
CA ASN A 381 18.13 18.54 -4.82
C ASN A 381 18.19 18.57 -6.35
N LYS A 382 19.07 17.80 -6.98
CA LYS A 382 19.12 17.62 -8.44
C LYS A 382 18.22 16.48 -8.94
N GLY A 383 17.41 15.87 -8.07
CA GLY A 383 16.45 14.80 -8.40
C GLY A 383 17.08 13.42 -8.56
N TRP A 384 18.31 13.17 -8.10
CA TRP A 384 18.88 11.83 -8.01
C TRP A 384 18.39 11.15 -6.73
N GLY A 385 17.70 10.02 -6.86
CA GLY A 385 17.35 9.12 -5.78
C GLY A 385 18.31 7.95 -5.71
N ILE A 386 18.79 7.61 -4.52
CA ILE A 386 19.64 6.42 -4.30
C ILE A 386 19.05 5.66 -3.13
N GLY A 387 18.87 4.36 -3.31
CA GLY A 387 18.44 3.41 -2.29
C GLY A 387 19.39 2.23 -2.24
N VAL A 388 19.84 1.85 -1.04
CA VAL A 388 20.58 0.61 -0.79
C VAL A 388 19.96 -0.06 0.42
N LEU A 389 19.50 -1.29 0.26
CA LEU A 389 19.00 -2.12 1.36
C LEU A 389 19.85 -3.38 1.44
N ASN A 390 20.29 -3.71 2.64
CA ASN A 390 20.98 -4.97 2.94
C ASN A 390 20.31 -5.61 4.15
N ALA A 391 20.08 -6.92 4.10
CA ALA A 391 19.66 -7.73 5.25
C ALA A 391 20.41 -9.05 5.25
N MET A 392 20.64 -9.58 6.45
CA MET A 392 21.34 -10.87 6.63
C MET A 392 20.55 -11.76 7.59
N SER A 393 20.36 -13.02 7.20
CA SER A 393 19.77 -14.04 8.07
C SER A 393 20.80 -15.08 8.49
N LEU A 394 20.67 -15.53 9.73
CA LEU A 394 21.44 -16.66 10.26
C LEU A 394 21.11 -17.95 9.52
N GLU A 395 22.06 -18.89 9.58
CA GLU A 395 21.77 -20.27 9.22
C GLU A 395 20.67 -20.83 10.12
N SER A 396 19.71 -21.53 9.51
CA SER A 396 18.62 -22.20 10.23
C SER A 396 18.66 -23.68 9.97
N ASN A 397 18.52 -24.46 11.03
CA ASN A 397 18.60 -25.91 11.00
C ASN A 397 17.29 -26.54 11.48
N ALA A 398 16.83 -27.57 10.78
CA ALA A 398 15.81 -28.47 11.27
C ALA A 398 16.47 -29.57 12.13
N GLN A 399 15.79 -30.04 13.17
CA GLN A 399 16.19 -31.19 13.97
C GLN A 399 15.48 -32.43 13.45
N VAL A 400 16.27 -33.44 13.11
CA VAL A 400 15.82 -34.72 12.58
C VAL A 400 16.19 -35.80 13.57
N LYS A 401 15.25 -36.68 13.88
CA LYS A 401 15.41 -37.78 14.86
C LYS A 401 15.20 -39.13 14.20
N ASP A 402 16.14 -40.03 14.43
CA ASP A 402 16.02 -41.43 14.07
C ASP A 402 15.07 -42.13 15.07
N THR A 403 13.99 -42.71 14.57
CA THR A 403 12.92 -43.33 15.39
C THR A 403 13.33 -44.63 16.05
N LEU A 404 14.38 -45.31 15.53
CA LEU A 404 14.88 -46.58 16.09
C LEU A 404 15.96 -46.36 17.15
N THR A 405 16.89 -45.44 16.87
CA THR A 405 18.04 -45.21 17.75
C THR A 405 17.87 -44.03 18.70
N GLY A 406 16.87 -43.17 18.45
CA GLY A 406 16.67 -41.95 19.19
C GLY A 406 17.73 -40.85 18.91
N LYS A 407 18.68 -41.07 17.99
CA LYS A 407 19.73 -40.08 17.66
C LYS A 407 19.16 -38.90 16.91
N GLU A 408 19.61 -37.72 17.31
CA GLU A 408 19.24 -36.47 16.69
C GLU A 408 20.39 -35.90 15.83
N ARG A 409 20.07 -35.26 14.73
CA ARG A 409 21.00 -34.47 13.91
C ARG A 409 20.36 -33.22 13.36
N ASN A 410 21.18 -32.24 13.07
CA ASN A 410 20.75 -31.00 12.40
C ASN A 410 20.88 -31.15 10.87
N VAL A 411 19.86 -30.61 10.16
CA VAL A 411 19.84 -30.49 8.70
C VAL A 411 19.69 -29.01 8.36
N SER A 412 20.64 -28.44 7.62
CA SER A 412 20.57 -27.06 7.21
C SER A 412 19.41 -26.85 6.22
N VAL A 413 18.39 -26.09 6.63
CA VAL A 413 17.22 -25.74 5.81
C VAL A 413 17.30 -24.32 5.25
N GLN A 414 18.19 -23.49 5.82
CA GLN A 414 18.53 -22.17 5.30
C GLN A 414 20.00 -21.88 5.61
N PRO A 415 20.88 -21.80 4.61
CA PRO A 415 22.25 -21.31 4.80
C PRO A 415 22.27 -19.84 5.23
N PHE A 416 23.37 -19.37 5.83
CA PHE A 416 23.57 -17.94 6.05
C PHE A 416 23.34 -17.17 4.76
N THR A 417 22.35 -16.26 4.76
CA THR A 417 21.87 -15.62 3.53
C THR A 417 21.99 -14.11 3.60
N ASN A 418 22.49 -13.51 2.52
CA ASN A 418 22.59 -12.07 2.33
C ASN A 418 21.60 -11.61 1.23
N TYR A 419 20.78 -10.64 1.55
CA TYR A 419 19.80 -9.99 0.68
C TYR A 419 20.23 -8.57 0.40
N ASN A 420 20.29 -8.16 -0.87
CA ASN A 420 20.65 -6.81 -1.28
C ASN A 420 19.64 -6.25 -2.28
N VAL A 421 19.30 -4.97 -2.12
CA VAL A 421 18.58 -4.19 -3.13
C VAL A 421 19.29 -2.86 -3.31
N THR A 422 19.59 -2.51 -4.56
CA THR A 422 20.21 -1.23 -4.92
C THR A 422 19.36 -0.53 -5.97
N VAL A 423 19.10 0.76 -5.77
CA VAL A 423 18.27 1.59 -6.64
C VAL A 423 19.00 2.87 -6.99
N VAL A 424 18.97 3.24 -8.26
CA VAL A 424 19.34 4.56 -8.76
C VAL A 424 18.15 5.10 -9.54
N ASP A 425 17.61 6.21 -9.11
CA ASP A 425 16.43 6.87 -9.68
C ASP A 425 16.77 8.29 -10.10
N LYS A 426 16.25 8.73 -11.22
CA LYS A 426 16.39 10.10 -11.70
C LYS A 426 15.03 10.70 -11.99
N SER A 427 14.62 11.66 -11.15
CA SER A 427 13.48 12.52 -11.45
C SER A 427 13.83 13.49 -12.57
N LEU A 428 12.93 13.59 -13.55
CA LEU A 428 13.02 14.45 -14.72
C LEU A 428 11.93 15.53 -14.67
N LYS A 429 11.94 16.45 -15.65
CA LYS A 429 10.87 17.47 -15.79
C LYS A 429 9.50 16.81 -16.04
N ASN A 430 8.43 17.54 -15.80
CA ASN A 430 7.03 17.16 -16.08
C ASN A 430 6.56 15.87 -15.36
N ASN A 431 7.02 15.58 -14.15
CA ASN A 431 6.71 14.35 -13.42
C ASN A 431 7.21 13.08 -14.13
N SER A 432 8.30 13.19 -14.88
CA SER A 432 8.93 12.05 -15.54
C SER A 432 10.04 11.48 -14.67
N TYR A 433 10.38 10.21 -14.86
CA TYR A 433 11.50 9.58 -14.16
C TYR A 433 12.09 8.41 -14.97
N VAL A 434 13.30 8.03 -14.61
CA VAL A 434 13.96 6.80 -15.04
C VAL A 434 14.64 6.18 -13.84
N SER A 435 14.46 4.88 -13.63
CA SER A 435 15.02 4.14 -12.49
C SER A 435 15.76 2.89 -12.97
N LEU A 436 16.82 2.54 -12.27
CA LEU A 436 17.52 1.26 -12.35
C LEU A 436 17.49 0.64 -10.95
N ILE A 437 17.08 -0.61 -10.86
CA ILE A 437 17.04 -1.38 -9.62
C ILE A 437 17.67 -2.75 -9.83
N ASN A 438 18.44 -3.20 -8.84
CA ASN A 438 18.97 -4.55 -8.76
C ASN A 438 18.60 -5.19 -7.43
N SER A 439 18.16 -6.43 -7.44
CA SER A 439 17.97 -7.28 -6.26
C SER A 439 18.85 -8.51 -6.36
N ASN A 440 19.50 -8.88 -5.26
CA ASN A 440 20.42 -10.01 -5.19
C ASN A 440 20.22 -10.83 -3.91
N VAL A 441 20.25 -12.17 -4.06
CA VAL A 441 20.25 -13.12 -2.95
C VAL A 441 21.46 -14.03 -3.08
N SER A 442 22.25 -14.10 -2.03
CA SER A 442 23.48 -14.92 -1.97
C SER A 442 23.47 -15.77 -0.70
N MET A 443 23.66 -17.08 -0.84
CA MET A 443 23.74 -18.04 0.25
C MET A 443 25.20 -18.46 0.44
N PHE A 444 25.75 -18.31 1.65
CA PHE A 444 27.12 -18.70 1.98
C PHE A 444 27.19 -20.17 2.29
N GLY A 445 28.23 -20.85 1.77
CA GLY A 445 28.33 -22.31 1.90
C GLY A 445 27.39 -23.10 0.97
N ASN A 446 26.60 -22.42 0.18
CA ASN A 446 25.70 -22.98 -0.85
C ASN A 446 25.91 -22.22 -2.17
N PRO A 447 26.03 -22.92 -3.32
CA PRO A 447 26.31 -22.27 -4.61
C PRO A 447 25.14 -21.44 -5.14
N PHE A 448 23.93 -21.58 -4.60
CA PHE A 448 22.75 -20.88 -5.08
C PHE A 448 22.90 -19.36 -5.05
N ARG A 449 22.58 -18.73 -6.16
CA ARG A 449 22.51 -17.25 -6.34
C ARG A 449 21.26 -16.89 -7.12
N ALA A 450 20.68 -15.74 -6.80
CA ALA A 450 19.62 -15.16 -7.58
C ALA A 450 19.87 -13.65 -7.74
N ASN A 451 19.73 -13.16 -8.95
CA ASN A 451 19.89 -11.75 -9.28
C ASN A 451 18.80 -11.31 -10.24
N VAL A 452 18.19 -10.16 -9.96
CA VAL A 452 17.24 -9.52 -10.86
C VAL A 452 17.65 -8.06 -11.04
N THR A 453 17.79 -7.62 -12.28
CA THR A 453 18.02 -6.22 -12.62
C THR A 453 16.84 -5.72 -13.44
N ALA A 454 16.29 -4.57 -13.07
CA ALA A 454 15.20 -3.95 -13.80
C ALA A 454 15.45 -2.47 -14.03
N THR A 455 14.95 -1.97 -15.17
CA THR A 455 14.81 -0.55 -15.45
C THR A 455 13.34 -0.20 -15.61
N GLU A 456 12.95 0.98 -15.14
CA GLU A 456 11.59 1.50 -15.27
C GLU A 456 11.65 2.97 -15.63
N PHE A 457 10.77 3.42 -16.51
CA PHE A 457 10.65 4.83 -16.85
C PHE A 457 9.21 5.25 -17.09
N GLN A 458 8.94 6.53 -16.86
CA GLN A 458 7.73 7.20 -17.29
C GLN A 458 8.07 8.60 -17.78
N ILE A 459 7.71 8.91 -19.02
CA ILE A 459 7.98 10.20 -19.67
C ILE A 459 6.65 10.87 -20.00
N ARG A 460 6.46 12.09 -19.51
CA ARG A 460 5.25 12.89 -19.71
C ARG A 460 5.54 14.13 -20.55
N ASN A 461 4.55 14.54 -21.33
CA ASN A 461 4.59 15.78 -22.08
C ASN A 461 4.50 17.02 -21.14
N LYS A 462 4.71 18.24 -21.69
CA LYS A 462 4.69 19.49 -20.89
C LYS A 462 3.37 19.72 -20.18
N SER A 463 2.23 19.42 -20.80
CA SER A 463 0.90 19.54 -20.20
C SER A 463 0.56 18.43 -19.21
N LYS A 464 1.44 17.43 -19.06
CA LYS A 464 1.25 16.23 -18.22
C LYS A 464 -0.01 15.43 -18.59
N THR A 465 -0.47 15.56 -19.83
CA THR A 465 -1.69 14.92 -20.31
C THR A 465 -1.42 13.53 -20.87
N TYR A 466 -0.29 13.35 -21.55
CA TYR A 466 0.12 12.07 -22.14
C TYR A 466 1.40 11.56 -21.50
N ALA A 467 1.44 10.27 -21.28
CA ALA A 467 2.62 9.58 -20.79
C ALA A 467 2.96 8.35 -21.64
N ILE A 468 4.27 8.08 -21.75
CA ILE A 468 4.82 6.82 -22.22
C ILE A 468 5.53 6.20 -21.02
N SER A 469 5.19 4.97 -20.68
CA SER A 469 5.80 4.22 -19.59
C SER A 469 6.39 2.91 -20.09
N GLY A 470 7.47 2.46 -19.46
CA GLY A 470 8.06 1.19 -19.81
C GLY A 470 8.84 0.58 -18.66
N LYS A 471 8.99 -0.75 -18.73
CA LYS A 471 9.76 -1.54 -17.79
C LYS A 471 10.48 -2.65 -18.53
N GLY A 472 11.76 -2.85 -18.23
CA GLY A 472 12.53 -4.01 -18.66
C GLY A 472 13.18 -4.68 -17.47
N ALA A 473 13.23 -6.01 -17.43
CA ALA A 473 13.93 -6.72 -16.38
C ALA A 473 14.56 -8.01 -16.90
N ILE A 474 15.65 -8.41 -16.24
CA ILE A 474 16.33 -9.68 -16.44
C ILE A 474 16.50 -10.36 -15.10
N SER A 475 16.12 -11.63 -15.00
CA SER A 475 16.38 -12.50 -13.85
C SER A 475 17.38 -13.59 -14.22
N SER A 476 18.31 -13.89 -13.33
CA SER A 476 19.26 -15.00 -13.43
C SER A 476 19.34 -15.69 -12.07
N ARG A 477 19.03 -16.99 -12.02
CA ARG A 477 19.00 -17.76 -10.77
C ARG A 477 19.47 -19.19 -11.02
N GLY A 478 20.14 -19.77 -10.04
CA GLY A 478 20.66 -21.14 -10.09
C GLY A 478 21.83 -21.36 -9.15
N ASP A 479 22.42 -22.54 -9.25
CA ASP A 479 23.62 -22.97 -8.51
C ASP A 479 24.81 -23.17 -9.47
N SER A 480 24.91 -24.35 -10.08
CA SER A 480 25.91 -24.68 -11.10
C SER A 480 25.50 -24.24 -12.51
N THR A 481 24.20 -24.18 -12.76
CA THR A 481 23.61 -23.69 -14.02
C THR A 481 22.62 -22.59 -13.72
N TYR A 482 22.66 -21.51 -14.53
CA TYR A 482 21.78 -20.36 -14.36
C TYR A 482 20.67 -20.33 -15.40
N GLU A 483 19.44 -20.26 -14.92
CA GLU A 483 18.30 -19.93 -15.76
C GLU A 483 18.15 -18.42 -15.86
N THR A 484 18.08 -17.92 -17.11
CA THR A 484 17.91 -16.50 -17.40
C THR A 484 16.59 -16.25 -18.10
N GLY A 485 15.82 -15.30 -17.59
CA GLY A 485 14.53 -14.88 -18.13
C GLY A 485 14.39 -13.37 -18.23
N TYR A 486 13.39 -12.92 -19.01
CA TYR A 486 13.20 -11.53 -19.37
C TYR A 486 11.76 -11.07 -19.12
N TYR A 487 11.62 -9.80 -18.75
CA TYR A 487 10.36 -9.08 -18.65
C TYR A 487 10.47 -7.78 -19.46
N ALA A 488 9.42 -7.45 -20.21
CA ALA A 488 9.31 -6.17 -20.91
C ALA A 488 7.86 -5.66 -20.86
N LYS A 489 7.67 -4.37 -20.60
CA LYS A 489 6.38 -3.67 -20.71
C LYS A 489 6.58 -2.32 -21.38
N LEU A 490 5.64 -1.96 -22.26
CA LEU A 490 5.55 -0.63 -22.86
C LEU A 490 4.09 -0.20 -22.90
N GLY A 491 3.80 1.03 -22.51
CA GLY A 491 2.46 1.59 -22.47
C GLY A 491 2.42 3.05 -22.91
N VAL A 492 1.29 3.45 -23.47
CA VAL A 492 0.96 4.83 -23.81
C VAL A 492 -0.40 5.16 -23.21
N GLU A 493 -0.50 6.30 -22.55
CA GLU A 493 -1.71 6.68 -21.85
C GLU A 493 -1.99 8.19 -21.90
N LYS A 494 -3.28 8.54 -21.84
CA LYS A 494 -3.78 9.86 -21.48
C LYS A 494 -4.34 9.80 -20.08
N ASN A 495 -3.71 10.49 -19.12
CA ASN A 495 -4.04 10.43 -17.70
C ASN A 495 -4.49 11.77 -17.08
N LYS A 496 -5.02 12.68 -17.90
CA LYS A 496 -5.54 13.98 -17.45
C LYS A 496 -6.93 14.24 -18.04
N GLY A 497 -7.79 14.90 -17.24
CA GLY A 497 -9.14 15.31 -17.62
C GLY A 497 -10.20 14.27 -17.29
N LYS A 498 -11.43 14.53 -17.71
CA LYS A 498 -12.58 13.65 -17.44
C LYS A 498 -12.48 12.30 -18.16
N LEU A 499 -11.98 12.32 -19.39
CA LEU A 499 -11.77 11.11 -20.20
C LEU A 499 -10.28 10.77 -20.21
N GLN A 500 -9.95 9.56 -19.78
CA GLN A 500 -8.60 8.99 -19.76
C GLN A 500 -8.61 7.63 -20.45
N TYR A 501 -7.51 7.23 -21.08
CA TYR A 501 -7.42 5.96 -21.77
C TYR A 501 -5.95 5.55 -21.94
N GLY A 502 -5.72 4.27 -22.14
CA GLY A 502 -4.39 3.75 -22.36
C GLY A 502 -4.38 2.39 -23.04
N ILE A 503 -3.22 2.08 -23.59
CA ILE A 503 -2.91 0.76 -24.13
C ILE A 503 -1.50 0.38 -23.68
N SER A 504 -1.31 -0.88 -23.28
CA SER A 504 -0.01 -1.40 -22.92
C SER A 504 0.20 -2.82 -23.45
N GLN A 505 1.46 -3.15 -23.75
CA GLN A 505 1.94 -4.49 -24.07
C GLN A 505 2.90 -4.94 -22.98
N ASN A 506 2.65 -6.12 -22.42
CA ASN A 506 3.47 -6.79 -21.44
C ASN A 506 4.00 -8.13 -22.00
N MET A 507 5.23 -8.50 -21.73
CA MET A 507 5.84 -9.77 -22.09
C MET A 507 6.69 -10.31 -20.93
N ILE A 508 6.44 -11.54 -20.52
CA ILE A 508 7.17 -12.27 -19.49
C ILE A 508 7.57 -13.63 -20.07
N THR A 509 8.86 -13.88 -20.17
CA THR A 509 9.35 -15.17 -20.69
C THR A 509 9.09 -16.31 -19.71
N ASP A 510 9.16 -17.54 -20.18
CA ASP A 510 8.92 -18.77 -19.39
C ASP A 510 9.98 -19.02 -18.31
N LYS A 511 11.17 -18.41 -18.42
CA LYS A 511 12.28 -18.50 -17.44
C LYS A 511 12.39 -17.30 -16.52
N TYR A 512 11.62 -16.25 -16.72
CA TYR A 512 11.67 -15.09 -15.84
C TYR A 512 11.13 -15.45 -14.47
N ASN A 513 11.96 -15.27 -13.43
CA ASN A 513 11.59 -15.59 -12.05
C ASN A 513 12.27 -14.65 -11.04
N PRO A 514 11.56 -13.67 -10.48
CA PRO A 514 12.09 -12.76 -9.47
C PRO A 514 11.86 -13.25 -8.03
N ASN A 515 11.25 -14.43 -7.80
CA ASN A 515 10.62 -14.82 -6.53
C ASN A 515 11.58 -15.11 -5.38
N ASP A 516 12.90 -15.07 -5.58
CA ASP A 516 13.86 -15.20 -4.48
C ASP A 516 13.89 -13.94 -3.58
N LEU A 517 13.58 -12.75 -4.14
CA LEU A 517 13.42 -11.49 -3.39
C LEU A 517 12.27 -10.63 -3.90
N GLY A 518 11.58 -11.05 -4.96
CA GLY A 518 10.39 -10.43 -5.55
C GLY A 518 9.14 -11.28 -5.38
N TYR A 519 8.08 -10.89 -6.10
CA TYR A 519 6.81 -11.64 -6.15
C TYR A 519 6.25 -11.61 -7.58
N LEU A 520 6.07 -12.79 -8.15
CA LEU A 520 5.44 -13.01 -9.44
C LEU A 520 4.60 -14.30 -9.36
N GLN A 521 3.31 -14.21 -9.56
CA GLN A 521 2.43 -15.39 -9.52
C GLN A 521 2.69 -16.34 -10.69
N ARG A 522 2.85 -15.80 -11.90
CA ARG A 522 3.07 -16.59 -13.10
C ARG A 522 3.95 -15.85 -14.11
N ASN A 523 4.76 -16.60 -14.82
CA ASN A 523 5.58 -16.15 -15.94
C ASN A 523 4.98 -16.64 -17.29
N ASN A 524 5.77 -16.71 -18.36
CA ASN A 524 5.40 -17.27 -19.65
C ASN A 524 4.14 -16.66 -20.28
N GLN A 525 4.02 -15.33 -20.25
CA GLN A 525 2.81 -14.66 -20.76
C GLN A 525 3.11 -13.39 -21.54
N MET A 526 2.22 -13.07 -22.47
CA MET A 526 2.14 -11.79 -23.18
C MET A 526 0.72 -11.26 -23.02
N THR A 527 0.59 -10.03 -22.54
CA THR A 527 -0.71 -9.37 -22.33
C THR A 527 -0.75 -8.06 -23.09
N THR A 528 -1.76 -7.88 -23.93
CA THR A 528 -2.14 -6.57 -24.46
C THR A 528 -3.33 -6.08 -23.65
N GLU A 529 -3.16 -4.99 -22.94
CA GLU A 529 -4.19 -4.33 -22.10
C GLU A 529 -4.63 -3.03 -22.77
N ALA A 530 -5.95 -2.80 -22.88
CA ALA A 530 -6.52 -1.53 -23.28
C ALA A 530 -7.62 -1.12 -22.31
N TRP A 531 -7.70 0.17 -21.99
CA TRP A 531 -8.68 0.67 -21.04
C TRP A 531 -9.14 2.08 -21.39
N ILE A 532 -10.39 2.39 -20.99
CA ILE A 532 -11.01 3.71 -21.05
C ILE A 532 -11.63 3.99 -19.68
N TYR A 533 -11.35 5.18 -19.14
CA TYR A 533 -11.86 5.65 -17.86
C TYR A 533 -12.53 7.00 -18.03
N TYR A 534 -13.69 7.20 -17.41
CA TYR A 534 -14.42 8.44 -17.39
C TYR A 534 -14.82 8.83 -15.97
N GLN A 535 -14.70 10.13 -15.62
CA GLN A 535 -15.05 10.63 -14.29
C GLN A 535 -15.86 11.93 -14.33
N ILE A 536 -16.78 12.05 -13.39
CA ILE A 536 -17.51 13.26 -13.06
C ILE A 536 -17.23 13.57 -11.58
N ILE A 537 -16.50 14.63 -11.31
CA ILE A 537 -16.02 15.00 -9.97
C ILE A 537 -16.85 16.10 -9.32
N GLU A 538 -17.71 16.79 -10.08
CA GLU A 538 -18.62 17.82 -9.59
C GLU A 538 -20.01 17.23 -9.32
N PRO A 539 -20.66 17.61 -8.20
CA PRO A 539 -21.98 17.12 -7.86
C PRO A 539 -23.04 17.52 -8.89
N PHE A 540 -23.86 16.54 -9.26
CA PHE A 540 -25.00 16.74 -10.13
C PHE A 540 -26.19 15.87 -9.66
N TRP A 541 -27.43 16.33 -9.86
CA TRP A 541 -28.65 15.64 -9.41
C TRP A 541 -28.49 15.10 -7.96
N ILE A 542 -28.70 13.81 -7.73
CA ILE A 542 -28.48 13.12 -6.43
C ILE A 542 -27.05 12.58 -6.24
N ILE A 543 -26.22 12.68 -7.27
CA ILE A 543 -24.87 12.14 -7.31
C ILE A 543 -23.88 13.22 -6.87
N ARG A 544 -22.96 12.87 -5.99
CA ARG A 544 -21.84 13.73 -5.59
C ARG A 544 -20.68 13.63 -6.58
N GLU A 545 -20.31 12.40 -6.93
CA GLU A 545 -19.29 12.10 -7.93
C GLU A 545 -19.50 10.70 -8.47
N CYS A 546 -19.10 10.44 -9.69
CA CYS A 546 -19.08 9.10 -10.25
C CYS A 546 -17.91 8.91 -11.21
N ASN A 547 -17.45 7.67 -11.33
CA ASN A 547 -16.45 7.28 -12.30
C ASN A 547 -16.69 5.85 -12.75
N GLY A 548 -16.17 5.52 -13.91
CA GLY A 548 -16.22 4.16 -14.42
C GLY A 548 -15.13 3.91 -15.45
N ASN A 549 -14.80 2.65 -15.64
CA ASN A 549 -13.85 2.21 -16.65
C ASN A 549 -14.40 0.98 -17.40
N ILE A 550 -13.91 0.83 -18.62
CA ILE A 550 -14.01 -0.39 -19.42
C ILE A 550 -12.59 -0.79 -19.79
N TRP A 551 -12.28 -2.05 -19.66
CA TRP A 551 -10.96 -2.61 -19.96
C TRP A 551 -11.05 -3.95 -20.66
N SER A 552 -9.99 -4.28 -21.41
CA SER A 552 -9.88 -5.58 -22.08
C SER A 552 -8.42 -6.03 -22.09
N ASP A 553 -8.21 -7.30 -21.70
CA ASP A 553 -6.91 -7.96 -21.69
C ASP A 553 -6.93 -9.11 -22.68
N HIS A 554 -5.99 -9.07 -23.63
CA HIS A 554 -5.72 -10.15 -24.56
C HIS A 554 -4.46 -10.86 -24.09
N ASN A 555 -4.59 -12.08 -23.57
CA ASN A 555 -3.50 -12.85 -22.96
C ASN A 555 -3.07 -14.02 -23.86
N ARG A 556 -1.79 -14.11 -24.10
CA ARG A 556 -1.14 -15.20 -24.82
C ARG A 556 -0.02 -15.81 -23.97
N MET A 557 0.26 -17.08 -24.17
CA MET A 557 1.51 -17.66 -23.69
C MET A 557 2.68 -17.07 -24.51
N TYR A 558 3.83 -16.86 -23.86
CA TYR A 558 5.04 -16.48 -24.57
C TYR A 558 5.60 -17.68 -25.37
N ASN A 559 5.62 -18.86 -24.74
CA ASN A 559 6.14 -20.09 -25.35
C ASN A 559 5.31 -21.34 -24.90
N PRO A 560 4.61 -22.04 -25.81
CA PRO A 560 4.35 -21.69 -27.21
C PRO A 560 3.47 -20.43 -27.32
N ASN A 561 3.57 -19.69 -28.44
CA ASN A 561 2.78 -18.47 -28.66
C ASN A 561 1.32 -18.82 -29.01
N THR A 562 0.56 -19.23 -28.00
CA THR A 562 -0.85 -19.63 -28.11
C THR A 562 -1.74 -18.69 -27.29
N LEU A 563 -2.98 -18.52 -27.76
CA LEU A 563 -3.99 -17.80 -26.99
C LEU A 563 -4.22 -18.52 -25.66
N TYR A 564 -4.17 -17.76 -24.56
CA TYR A 564 -4.39 -18.27 -23.22
C TYR A 564 -5.79 -17.89 -22.73
N ASP A 565 -6.11 -16.59 -22.69
CA ASP A 565 -7.44 -16.10 -22.36
C ASP A 565 -7.71 -14.69 -22.93
N ASN A 566 -8.99 -14.27 -22.94
CA ASN A 566 -9.42 -12.90 -23.24
C ASN A 566 -10.45 -12.47 -22.20
N ILE A 567 -10.16 -11.40 -21.49
CA ILE A 567 -11.05 -10.85 -20.47
C ILE A 567 -11.47 -9.45 -20.88
N THR A 568 -12.76 -9.15 -20.80
CA THR A 568 -13.28 -7.79 -20.96
C THR A 568 -14.20 -7.49 -19.79
N GLY A 569 -14.02 -6.34 -19.19
CA GLY A 569 -14.78 -5.96 -18.01
C GLY A 569 -15.01 -4.47 -17.90
N GLY A 570 -15.79 -4.10 -16.89
CA GLY A 570 -16.06 -2.72 -16.57
C GLY A 570 -16.39 -2.53 -15.09
N ASN A 571 -16.18 -1.31 -14.63
CA ASN A 571 -16.45 -0.90 -13.26
C ASN A 571 -17.20 0.43 -13.28
N LEU A 572 -18.15 0.60 -12.35
CA LEU A 572 -18.89 1.83 -12.11
C LEU A 572 -18.90 2.12 -10.61
N ASN A 573 -18.38 3.28 -10.20
CA ASN A 573 -18.46 3.80 -8.84
C ASN A 573 -19.35 5.02 -8.81
N VAL A 574 -20.30 5.06 -7.88
CA VAL A 574 -21.20 6.20 -7.66
C VAL A 574 -21.22 6.52 -6.17
N THR A 575 -20.87 7.77 -5.85
CA THR A 575 -21.06 8.32 -4.51
C THR A 575 -22.25 9.31 -4.55
N PHE A 576 -23.26 9.02 -3.76
CA PHE A 576 -24.46 9.87 -3.66
C PHE A 576 -24.25 11.06 -2.71
N LYS A 577 -25.08 12.11 -2.83
CA LYS A 577 -25.03 13.31 -1.96
C LYS A 577 -25.30 13.00 -0.48
N ASN A 578 -26.02 11.92 -0.18
CA ASN A 578 -26.24 11.41 1.17
C ASN A 578 -25.07 10.51 1.69
N ASN A 579 -23.94 10.44 0.94
CA ASN A 579 -22.75 9.66 1.23
C ASN A 579 -22.93 8.13 1.22
N TYR A 580 -23.99 7.64 0.61
CA TYR A 580 -24.03 6.24 0.22
C TYR A 580 -23.09 6.03 -0.96
N ASN A 581 -22.46 4.87 -1.02
CA ASN A 581 -21.62 4.50 -2.15
C ASN A 581 -22.15 3.22 -2.78
N PHE A 582 -22.22 3.19 -4.11
CA PHE A 582 -22.54 2.04 -4.92
C PHE A 582 -21.39 1.75 -5.87
N ASN A 583 -20.97 0.49 -5.91
CA ASN A 583 -19.98 0.00 -6.87
C ASN A 583 -20.54 -1.23 -7.60
N PHE A 584 -20.41 -1.22 -8.90
CA PHE A 584 -20.64 -2.35 -9.77
C PHE A 584 -19.35 -2.71 -10.49
N ASN A 585 -18.98 -3.99 -10.49
CA ASN A 585 -17.89 -4.52 -11.27
C ASN A 585 -18.40 -5.78 -12.01
N GLY A 586 -18.15 -5.87 -13.31
CA GLY A 586 -18.52 -7.03 -14.09
C GLY A 586 -17.48 -7.34 -15.15
N TYR A 587 -17.27 -8.62 -15.45
CA TYR A 587 -16.40 -9.04 -16.53
C TYR A 587 -16.86 -10.35 -17.15
N TYR A 588 -16.48 -10.52 -18.40
CA TYR A 588 -16.63 -11.71 -19.19
C TYR A 588 -15.26 -12.23 -19.60
N ASN A 589 -15.03 -13.52 -19.38
CA ASN A 589 -13.82 -14.22 -19.81
C ASN A 589 -14.23 -15.28 -20.85
N MET A 590 -13.58 -15.27 -22.01
CA MET A 590 -13.81 -16.25 -23.07
C MET A 590 -13.29 -17.65 -22.67
N ASP A 591 -13.60 -18.65 -23.48
CA ASP A 591 -13.01 -19.98 -23.36
C ASP A 591 -11.48 -19.86 -23.35
N ARG A 592 -10.83 -20.55 -22.40
CA ARG A 592 -9.40 -20.43 -22.20
C ARG A 592 -8.71 -21.78 -22.05
N TYR A 593 -7.41 -21.77 -22.26
CA TYR A 593 -6.53 -22.92 -22.07
C TYR A 593 -5.64 -22.65 -20.85
N ASP A 594 -5.97 -23.26 -19.69
CA ASP A 594 -5.23 -23.03 -18.46
C ASP A 594 -4.04 -24.00 -18.35
N TYR A 595 -2.82 -23.45 -18.55
CA TYR A 595 -1.56 -24.21 -18.50
C TYR A 595 -0.96 -24.29 -17.08
N TYR A 596 -1.56 -23.62 -16.12
CA TYR A 596 -1.02 -23.57 -14.75
C TYR A 596 -1.81 -24.46 -13.80
N GLU A 597 -3.14 -24.58 -13.99
CA GLU A 597 -4.00 -25.39 -13.14
C GLU A 597 -3.59 -26.88 -13.17
N THR A 598 -3.04 -27.34 -14.26
CA THR A 598 -2.57 -28.74 -14.42
C THR A 598 -1.35 -29.07 -13.57
N ARG A 599 -0.57 -28.04 -13.15
CA ARG A 599 0.70 -28.16 -12.38
C ARG A 599 1.76 -29.04 -13.07
N VAL A 600 1.60 -29.32 -14.36
CA VAL A 600 2.52 -30.08 -15.19
C VAL A 600 2.87 -29.26 -16.43
N LYS A 601 4.16 -29.04 -16.67
CA LYS A 601 4.65 -28.19 -17.77
C LYS A 601 4.16 -28.74 -19.14
N GLY A 602 3.60 -27.85 -19.95
CA GLY A 602 3.13 -28.19 -21.30
C GLY A 602 1.73 -28.82 -21.37
N ARG A 603 1.15 -29.19 -20.24
CA ARG A 603 -0.23 -29.66 -20.17
C ARG A 603 -1.18 -28.48 -19.93
N PHE A 604 -2.38 -28.56 -20.45
CA PHE A 604 -3.41 -27.53 -20.26
C PHE A 604 -4.78 -28.15 -19.97
N PHE A 605 -5.64 -27.36 -19.34
CA PHE A 605 -7.04 -27.68 -19.11
C PHE A 605 -7.91 -26.69 -19.89
N LYS A 606 -8.92 -27.17 -20.60
CA LYS A 606 -9.92 -26.34 -21.30
C LYS A 606 -10.93 -25.80 -20.28
N PHE A 607 -10.85 -24.50 -20.02
CA PHE A 607 -11.76 -23.82 -19.11
C PHE A 607 -12.83 -23.08 -19.92
N ALA A 608 -14.11 -23.38 -19.68
CA ALA A 608 -15.21 -22.75 -20.39
C ALA A 608 -15.32 -21.25 -20.05
N HIS A 609 -15.88 -20.49 -20.97
CA HIS A 609 -16.16 -19.08 -20.73
C HIS A 609 -17.07 -18.86 -19.51
N PHE A 610 -16.88 -17.72 -18.85
CA PHE A 610 -17.69 -17.36 -17.71
C PHE A 610 -17.91 -15.85 -17.64
N TYR A 611 -18.98 -15.45 -16.99
CA TYR A 611 -19.22 -14.09 -16.59
C TYR A 611 -19.27 -13.97 -15.06
N SER A 612 -18.84 -12.83 -14.58
CA SER A 612 -18.88 -12.48 -13.16
C SER A 612 -19.37 -11.04 -12.98
N TYR A 613 -20.15 -10.82 -11.94
CA TYR A 613 -20.49 -9.49 -11.48
C TYR A 613 -20.46 -9.39 -9.96
N ASN A 614 -20.10 -8.21 -9.47
CA ASN A 614 -20.04 -7.87 -8.07
C ASN A 614 -20.77 -6.56 -7.84
N LEU A 615 -21.60 -6.54 -6.82
CA LEU A 615 -22.34 -5.38 -6.35
C LEU A 615 -21.87 -5.04 -4.95
N ASN A 616 -21.53 -3.77 -4.71
CA ASN A 616 -21.14 -3.28 -3.40
C ASN A 616 -22.00 -2.09 -3.03
N LEU A 617 -22.47 -2.04 -1.81
CA LEU A 617 -23.26 -0.95 -1.25
C LEU A 617 -22.70 -0.58 0.12
N SER A 618 -22.37 0.70 0.32
CA SER A 618 -21.99 1.23 1.64
C SER A 618 -22.94 2.34 2.05
N THR A 619 -23.31 2.34 3.32
CA THR A 619 -24.07 3.45 3.93
C THR A 619 -23.14 4.60 4.32
N ASP A 620 -23.69 5.70 4.82
CA ASP A 620 -22.90 6.86 5.27
C ASP A 620 -21.98 6.49 6.44
N SER A 621 -20.68 6.42 6.18
CA SER A 621 -19.65 6.08 7.18
C SER A 621 -19.50 7.08 8.33
N ARG A 622 -20.10 8.29 8.25
CA ARG A 622 -20.09 9.30 9.31
C ARG A 622 -21.07 8.99 10.42
N LYS A 623 -22.03 8.10 10.19
CA LYS A 623 -23.01 7.68 11.19
C LYS A 623 -22.38 6.76 12.23
N PRO A 624 -22.90 6.75 13.49
CA PRO A 624 -22.40 5.83 14.51
C PRO A 624 -22.43 4.36 14.08
N LEU A 625 -23.42 3.97 13.28
CA LEU A 625 -23.50 2.68 12.61
C LEU A 625 -23.37 2.89 11.11
N SER A 626 -22.40 2.23 10.50
CA SER A 626 -22.26 2.13 9.05
C SER A 626 -22.19 0.67 8.62
N LEU A 627 -22.82 0.38 7.48
CA LEU A 627 -22.96 -0.96 6.92
C LEU A 627 -22.34 -1.01 5.54
N TYR A 628 -21.73 -2.14 5.25
CA TYR A 628 -21.26 -2.51 3.91
C TYR A 628 -21.80 -3.86 3.54
N PHE A 629 -22.26 -3.97 2.30
CA PHE A 629 -22.77 -5.20 1.68
C PHE A 629 -22.03 -5.43 0.38
N HIS A 630 -21.61 -6.64 0.16
CA HIS A 630 -21.12 -7.15 -1.11
C HIS A 630 -21.93 -8.37 -1.51
N TYR A 631 -22.23 -8.49 -2.80
CA TYR A 631 -22.74 -9.69 -3.43
C TYR A 631 -21.99 -9.94 -4.74
N GLY A 632 -21.42 -11.12 -4.87
CA GLY A 632 -20.73 -11.58 -6.07
C GLY A 632 -21.38 -12.84 -6.65
N TYR A 633 -21.48 -12.90 -7.97
CA TYR A 633 -21.94 -14.05 -8.71
C TYR A 633 -21.04 -14.29 -9.92
N ALA A 634 -20.67 -15.56 -10.14
CA ALA A 634 -19.99 -15.99 -11.35
C ALA A 634 -20.60 -17.29 -11.86
N LYS A 635 -20.71 -17.44 -13.18
CA LYS A 635 -21.31 -18.64 -13.82
C LYS A 635 -20.56 -18.97 -15.11
N GLN A 636 -20.42 -20.27 -15.35
CA GLN A 636 -20.08 -20.86 -16.63
C GLN A 636 -21.38 -21.31 -17.33
N PRO A 637 -21.84 -20.66 -18.42
CA PRO A 637 -23.14 -20.99 -19.05
C PRO A 637 -23.20 -22.37 -19.64
N THR A 638 -22.09 -22.91 -20.13
CA THR A 638 -21.99 -24.23 -20.79
C THR A 638 -21.80 -25.38 -19.80
N THR A 639 -21.65 -25.08 -18.52
CA THR A 639 -21.54 -26.07 -17.45
C THR A 639 -22.51 -25.75 -16.33
N ASP A 640 -22.63 -26.63 -15.36
CA ASP A 640 -23.41 -26.41 -14.15
C ASP A 640 -22.60 -25.74 -13.00
N GLN A 641 -21.40 -25.23 -13.31
CA GLN A 641 -20.55 -24.51 -12.36
C GLN A 641 -21.05 -23.09 -12.15
N TYR A 642 -21.19 -22.71 -10.89
CA TYR A 642 -21.45 -21.33 -10.47
C TYR A 642 -20.84 -21.03 -9.09
N GLN A 643 -20.64 -19.76 -8.81
CA GLN A 643 -20.16 -19.26 -7.51
C GLN A 643 -21.06 -18.12 -7.03
N ASN A 644 -21.42 -18.16 -5.75
CA ASN A 644 -22.03 -17.06 -5.02
C ASN A 644 -21.09 -16.64 -3.90
N SER A 645 -20.94 -15.34 -3.70
CA SER A 645 -20.20 -14.79 -2.57
C SER A 645 -20.97 -13.62 -1.97
N GLY A 646 -20.76 -13.39 -0.69
CA GLY A 646 -21.36 -12.26 0.01
C GLY A 646 -20.53 -11.85 1.21
N ASP A 647 -20.39 -10.52 1.40
CA ASP A 647 -19.81 -9.96 2.60
C ASP A 647 -20.81 -9.01 3.26
N PHE A 648 -20.85 -9.05 4.57
CA PHE A 648 -21.53 -8.10 5.41
C PHE A 648 -20.56 -7.52 6.42
N GLN A 649 -20.42 -6.19 6.45
CA GLN A 649 -19.62 -5.54 7.48
C GLN A 649 -20.46 -4.49 8.20
N ALA A 650 -20.39 -4.50 9.51
CA ALA A 650 -20.95 -3.47 10.38
C ALA A 650 -19.84 -2.81 11.18
N THR A 651 -19.72 -1.49 11.04
CA THR A 651 -18.86 -0.65 11.88
C THR A 651 -19.72 0.17 12.82
N MET A 652 -19.53 -0.03 14.11
CA MET A 652 -20.27 0.68 15.17
C MET A 652 -19.30 1.49 16.04
N ARG A 653 -19.58 2.78 16.20
CA ARG A 653 -18.85 3.69 17.08
C ARG A 653 -19.66 4.01 18.30
N LEU A 654 -19.14 3.62 19.46
CA LEU A 654 -19.78 3.83 20.77
C LEU A 654 -19.04 4.95 21.52
N GLY A 655 -19.68 6.11 21.56
CA GLY A 655 -19.03 7.33 22.05
C GLY A 655 -17.87 7.76 21.15
N GLN A 656 -16.86 8.41 21.72
CA GLN A 656 -15.73 8.98 20.97
C GLN A 656 -14.47 8.09 20.94
N ARG A 657 -14.47 6.96 21.68
CA ARG A 657 -13.24 6.19 21.95
C ARG A 657 -13.30 4.72 21.56
N LEU A 658 -14.50 4.17 21.38
CA LEU A 658 -14.70 2.75 21.11
C LEU A 658 -15.28 2.54 19.73
N GLN A 659 -14.58 1.77 18.92
CA GLN A 659 -15.06 1.25 17.64
C GLN A 659 -15.12 -0.27 17.70
N PHE A 660 -16.20 -0.81 17.18
CA PHE A 660 -16.44 -2.24 16.99
C PHE A 660 -16.72 -2.49 15.52
N ASP A 661 -16.04 -3.44 14.94
CA ASP A 661 -16.22 -3.87 13.55
C ASP A 661 -16.50 -5.37 13.52
N TYR A 662 -17.55 -5.75 12.80
CA TYR A 662 -17.86 -7.15 12.50
C TYR A 662 -17.87 -7.36 11.00
N LEU A 663 -17.11 -8.34 10.53
CA LEU A 663 -17.12 -8.81 9.15
C LEU A 663 -17.57 -10.26 9.10
N PHE A 664 -18.57 -10.53 8.28
CA PHE A 664 -18.98 -11.86 7.88
C PHE A 664 -18.79 -12.00 6.38
N SER A 665 -18.08 -13.06 5.96
CA SER A 665 -17.89 -13.40 4.54
C SER A 665 -18.28 -14.84 4.28
N ILE A 666 -18.97 -15.08 3.16
CA ILE A 666 -19.33 -16.41 2.69
C ILE A 666 -19.03 -16.53 1.19
N SER A 667 -18.52 -17.67 0.77
CA SER A 667 -18.36 -17.99 -0.65
C SER A 667 -18.63 -19.47 -0.88
N ASN A 668 -19.49 -19.75 -1.85
CA ASN A 668 -19.88 -21.10 -2.22
C ASN A 668 -19.68 -21.28 -3.73
N THR A 669 -18.79 -22.18 -4.11
CA THR A 669 -18.62 -22.65 -5.49
C THR A 669 -19.26 -24.02 -5.63
N THR A 670 -20.23 -24.13 -6.50
CA THR A 670 -20.90 -25.38 -6.82
C THR A 670 -20.34 -25.94 -8.11
N ASN A 671 -20.04 -27.24 -8.11
CA ASN A 671 -19.52 -27.95 -9.29
C ASN A 671 -18.28 -27.35 -9.91
N GLY A 672 -17.43 -26.69 -9.08
CA GLY A 672 -16.14 -26.15 -9.53
C GLY A 672 -15.21 -27.28 -9.98
N VAL A 673 -14.53 -27.09 -11.09
CA VAL A 673 -13.56 -28.05 -11.61
C VAL A 673 -12.14 -27.55 -11.35
N GLY A 674 -11.29 -28.43 -10.82
CA GLY A 674 -9.89 -28.07 -10.56
C GLY A 674 -9.02 -29.29 -10.30
N TYR A 675 -7.70 -29.04 -10.31
CA TYR A 675 -6.66 -30.02 -10.03
C TYR A 675 -6.79 -30.64 -8.63
N VAL A 676 -6.51 -31.93 -8.54
CA VAL A 676 -6.49 -32.68 -7.29
C VAL A 676 -5.14 -33.32 -7.06
N ASP A 677 -4.64 -34.13 -8.01
CA ASP A 677 -3.44 -34.93 -7.85
C ASP A 677 -2.76 -35.24 -9.19
N LYS A 678 -1.55 -35.77 -9.13
CA LYS A 678 -0.81 -36.33 -10.28
C LYS A 678 0.05 -37.49 -9.80
N ASN A 679 0.31 -38.45 -10.69
CA ASN A 679 1.23 -39.54 -10.40
C ASN A 679 2.71 -39.04 -10.47
N ASP A 680 3.63 -39.81 -9.91
CA ASP A 680 5.06 -39.47 -9.84
C ASP A 680 5.70 -39.24 -11.24
N SER A 681 5.23 -39.94 -12.26
CA SER A 681 5.72 -39.79 -13.65
C SER A 681 5.10 -38.59 -14.39
N GLU A 682 4.15 -37.84 -13.75
CA GLU A 682 3.40 -36.72 -14.33
C GLU A 682 2.60 -37.09 -15.62
N SER A 683 2.44 -38.38 -15.88
CA SER A 683 1.71 -38.90 -17.04
C SER A 683 0.18 -38.88 -16.83
N SER A 684 -0.28 -39.01 -15.59
CA SER A 684 -1.68 -38.98 -15.19
C SER A 684 -1.92 -37.78 -14.27
N ILE A 685 -2.92 -36.95 -14.63
CA ILE A 685 -3.33 -35.76 -13.87
C ILE A 685 -4.80 -35.89 -13.54
N THR A 686 -5.11 -35.91 -12.25
CA THR A 686 -6.48 -36.04 -11.72
C THR A 686 -7.06 -34.67 -11.42
N PHE A 687 -8.26 -34.44 -11.95
CA PHE A 687 -9.13 -33.31 -11.62
C PHE A 687 -10.35 -33.79 -10.85
N ALA A 688 -11.02 -32.89 -10.16
CA ALA A 688 -12.33 -33.19 -9.61
C ALA A 688 -13.34 -32.08 -9.86
N LYS A 689 -14.58 -32.49 -10.02
CA LYS A 689 -15.77 -31.64 -9.89
C LYS A 689 -16.15 -31.64 -8.42
N ARG A 690 -16.07 -30.44 -7.81
CA ARG A 690 -16.15 -30.28 -6.36
C ARG A 690 -17.00 -29.10 -5.93
N ASN A 691 -17.52 -29.17 -4.73
CA ASN A 691 -18.14 -28.06 -4.05
C ASN A 691 -17.12 -27.44 -3.07
N VAL A 692 -16.88 -26.15 -3.19
CA VAL A 692 -16.01 -25.41 -2.27
C VAL A 692 -16.84 -24.40 -1.51
N ASN A 693 -16.86 -24.54 -0.19
CA ASN A 693 -17.55 -23.61 0.70
C ASN A 693 -16.52 -22.93 1.60
N SER A 694 -16.67 -21.65 1.82
CA SER A 694 -15.86 -20.91 2.80
C SER A 694 -16.72 -19.93 3.59
N MET A 695 -16.36 -19.77 4.85
CA MET A 695 -16.98 -18.82 5.78
C MET A 695 -15.90 -18.17 6.63
N GLU A 696 -16.01 -16.87 6.78
CA GLU A 696 -15.09 -16.09 7.61
C GLU A 696 -15.89 -15.17 8.53
N ASN A 697 -15.55 -15.16 9.81
CA ASN A 697 -16.05 -14.23 10.80
C ASN A 697 -14.87 -13.49 11.41
N VAL A 698 -14.91 -12.15 11.39
CA VAL A 698 -13.91 -11.31 12.01
C VAL A 698 -14.59 -10.30 12.94
N ILE A 699 -14.19 -10.31 14.19
CA ILE A 699 -14.57 -9.29 15.17
C ILE A 699 -13.31 -8.46 15.46
N SER A 700 -13.41 -7.16 15.28
CA SER A 700 -12.35 -6.23 15.63
C SER A 700 -12.87 -5.15 16.55
N THR A 701 -12.11 -4.80 17.57
CA THR A 701 -12.45 -3.74 18.53
C THR A 701 -11.22 -2.87 18.74
N SER A 702 -11.41 -1.56 18.63
CA SER A 702 -10.38 -0.56 18.95
C SER A 702 -10.88 0.36 20.04
N TYR A 703 -10.15 0.44 21.14
CA TYR A 703 -10.45 1.32 22.25
C TYR A 703 -9.27 2.27 22.53
N ALA A 704 -9.50 3.55 22.30
CA ALA A 704 -8.52 4.60 22.59
C ALA A 704 -8.62 5.01 24.07
N LEU A 705 -7.65 4.57 24.88
CA LEU A 705 -7.52 4.98 26.27
C LEU A 705 -7.19 6.48 26.36
N SER A 706 -6.29 6.94 25.46
CA SER A 706 -5.90 8.34 25.25
C SER A 706 -5.36 8.52 23.83
N ASN A 707 -4.98 9.72 23.44
CA ASN A 707 -4.24 9.97 22.17
C ASN A 707 -2.84 9.34 22.12
N LYS A 708 -2.38 8.72 23.23
CA LYS A 708 -1.08 8.03 23.37
C LYS A 708 -1.20 6.54 23.68
N ALA A 709 -2.40 6.05 23.99
CA ALA A 709 -2.59 4.65 24.37
C ALA A 709 -3.87 4.07 23.79
N SER A 710 -3.78 2.86 23.24
CA SER A 710 -4.90 2.13 22.64
C SER A 710 -4.83 0.63 22.96
N ILE A 711 -6.01 0.00 22.95
CA ILE A 711 -6.15 -1.46 22.97
C ILE A 711 -6.89 -1.85 21.70
N ASN A 712 -6.30 -2.77 20.95
CA ASN A 712 -6.89 -3.36 19.77
C ASN A 712 -7.06 -4.87 19.98
N LEU A 713 -8.22 -5.38 19.65
CA LEU A 713 -8.54 -6.81 19.67
C LEU A 713 -9.04 -7.20 18.29
N ARG A 714 -8.52 -8.29 17.74
CA ARG A 714 -9.06 -8.92 16.54
C ARG A 714 -9.18 -10.42 16.75
N ALA A 715 -10.39 -10.95 16.60
CA ALA A 715 -10.67 -12.38 16.61
C ALA A 715 -11.21 -12.79 15.23
N ARG A 716 -10.62 -13.81 14.63
CA ARG A 716 -10.94 -14.30 13.31
C ARG A 716 -11.15 -15.80 13.33
N HIS A 717 -12.24 -16.28 12.76
CA HIS A 717 -12.42 -17.69 12.40
C HIS A 717 -12.67 -17.79 10.90
N TYR A 718 -11.82 -18.52 10.22
CA TYR A 718 -11.94 -18.89 8.82
C TYR A 718 -12.10 -20.40 8.72
N TRP A 719 -13.15 -20.84 8.03
CA TRP A 719 -13.40 -22.21 7.67
C TRP A 719 -13.57 -22.31 6.15
N SER A 720 -12.96 -23.34 5.56
CA SER A 720 -13.18 -23.67 4.15
C SER A 720 -13.15 -25.18 3.96
N SER A 721 -14.06 -25.67 3.14
CA SER A 721 -14.12 -27.09 2.76
C SER A 721 -14.17 -27.25 1.25
N ALA A 722 -13.50 -28.27 0.74
CA ALA A 722 -13.57 -28.71 -0.64
C ALA A 722 -13.99 -30.17 -0.68
N LYS A 723 -15.21 -30.45 -1.16
CA LYS A 723 -15.76 -31.80 -1.29
C LYS A 723 -15.74 -32.22 -2.75
N ASN A 724 -14.94 -33.25 -3.05
CA ASN A 724 -14.80 -33.82 -4.39
C ASN A 724 -15.96 -34.79 -4.65
N ASN A 725 -16.76 -34.53 -5.69
CA ASN A 725 -17.97 -35.32 -6.01
C ASN A 725 -17.72 -36.35 -7.13
N ILE A 726 -16.93 -35.97 -8.15
CA ILE A 726 -16.60 -36.77 -9.32
C ILE A 726 -15.13 -36.50 -9.68
N TYR A 727 -14.38 -37.57 -9.93
CA TYR A 727 -13.01 -37.49 -10.37
C TYR A 727 -12.89 -37.64 -11.89
N TYR A 728 -11.91 -37.01 -12.48
CA TYR A 728 -11.64 -37.00 -13.91
C TYR A 728 -10.15 -37.19 -14.19
N LEU A 729 -9.83 -37.86 -15.27
CA LEU A 729 -8.50 -37.91 -15.86
C LEU A 729 -8.38 -36.82 -16.94
N LEU A 730 -7.38 -35.98 -16.82
CA LEU A 730 -7.08 -34.93 -17.81
C LEU A 730 -6.51 -35.56 -19.09
N GLN A 731 -7.22 -35.40 -20.22
CA GLN A 731 -6.77 -35.88 -21.52
C GLN A 731 -5.69 -34.99 -22.14
N GLN A 732 -5.01 -35.48 -23.20
CA GLN A 732 -3.95 -34.74 -23.87
C GLN A 732 -4.46 -33.47 -24.55
N ASP A 733 -5.69 -33.47 -25.02
CA ASP A 733 -6.33 -32.31 -25.66
C ASP A 733 -6.92 -31.30 -24.66
N GLY A 734 -6.71 -31.49 -23.32
CA GLY A 734 -7.19 -30.62 -22.26
C GLY A 734 -8.67 -30.86 -21.85
N SER A 735 -9.33 -31.87 -22.42
CA SER A 735 -10.65 -32.31 -21.99
C SER A 735 -10.56 -33.22 -20.76
N LEU A 736 -11.70 -33.45 -20.10
CA LEU A 736 -11.81 -34.32 -18.93
C LEU A 736 -12.60 -35.57 -19.26
N MET A 737 -12.11 -36.74 -18.88
CA MET A 737 -12.78 -38.02 -18.93
C MET A 737 -13.04 -38.52 -17.51
N GLU A 738 -14.26 -38.90 -17.18
CA GLU A 738 -14.60 -39.39 -15.83
C GLU A 738 -13.76 -40.62 -15.48
N ASP A 739 -13.19 -40.61 -14.27
CA ASP A 739 -12.38 -41.70 -13.74
C ASP A 739 -13.08 -42.40 -12.58
N LEU A 740 -13.76 -43.51 -12.93
CA LEU A 740 -14.47 -44.37 -11.99
C LEU A 740 -13.51 -45.24 -11.13
N THR A 741 -12.24 -45.26 -11.45
CA THR A 741 -11.22 -46.08 -10.76
C THR A 741 -10.49 -45.35 -9.64
N TYR A 742 -10.57 -44.02 -9.60
CA TYR A 742 -9.95 -43.22 -8.58
C TYR A 742 -10.73 -43.34 -7.25
N THR A 743 -10.10 -43.91 -6.23
CA THR A 743 -10.74 -44.21 -4.93
C THR A 743 -10.19 -43.42 -3.75
N GLU A 744 -9.12 -42.63 -3.94
CA GLU A 744 -8.53 -41.86 -2.86
C GLU A 744 -9.42 -40.68 -2.45
N ASN A 745 -9.63 -40.53 -1.15
CA ASN A 745 -10.33 -39.34 -0.63
C ASN A 745 -9.37 -38.15 -0.55
N LYS A 746 -9.58 -37.16 -1.40
CA LYS A 746 -8.85 -35.88 -1.44
C LYS A 746 -9.73 -34.70 -1.01
N ASP A 747 -10.78 -34.96 -0.24
CA ASP A 747 -11.55 -33.90 0.41
C ASP A 747 -10.66 -33.08 1.35
N GLN A 748 -10.99 -31.79 1.53
CA GLN A 748 -10.27 -30.92 2.41
C GLN A 748 -11.24 -30.16 3.31
N ASN A 749 -10.87 -30.02 4.59
CA ASN A 749 -11.60 -29.23 5.56
C ASN A 749 -10.61 -28.45 6.41
N TYR A 750 -10.38 -27.18 6.04
CA TYR A 750 -9.40 -26.31 6.64
C TYR A 750 -10.04 -25.28 7.57
N ASN A 751 -9.48 -25.14 8.75
CA ASN A 751 -9.92 -24.16 9.74
C ASN A 751 -8.73 -23.36 10.25
N ALA A 752 -8.90 -22.07 10.43
CA ALA A 752 -7.94 -21.16 11.03
C ALA A 752 -8.67 -20.26 12.03
N PHE A 753 -8.33 -20.37 13.31
CA PHE A 753 -8.79 -19.45 14.34
C PHE A 753 -7.61 -18.64 14.87
N THR A 754 -7.74 -17.32 14.90
CA THR A 754 -6.71 -16.43 15.44
C THR A 754 -7.32 -15.35 16.31
N VAL A 755 -6.63 -15.02 17.40
CA VAL A 755 -6.90 -13.84 18.23
C VAL A 755 -5.61 -13.06 18.37
N ASP A 756 -5.65 -11.79 18.02
CA ASP A 756 -4.59 -10.82 18.27
C ASP A 756 -5.14 -9.71 19.18
N MET A 757 -4.63 -9.58 20.39
CA MET A 757 -4.93 -8.47 21.30
C MET A 757 -3.65 -7.70 21.55
N MET A 758 -3.69 -6.39 21.35
CA MET A 758 -2.53 -5.52 21.48
C MET A 758 -2.88 -4.28 22.28
N LEU A 759 -2.11 -4.02 23.34
CA LEU A 759 -2.04 -2.73 24.01
C LEU A 759 -0.79 -2.01 23.55
N LYS A 760 -0.96 -0.80 23.04
CA LYS A 760 0.13 0.10 22.63
C LYS A 760 0.09 1.37 23.44
N TRP A 761 1.23 1.77 24.02
CA TRP A 761 1.34 2.99 24.82
C TRP A 761 2.61 3.76 24.48
N ASN A 762 2.44 4.95 23.91
CA ASN A 762 3.51 5.91 23.65
C ASN A 762 3.77 6.72 24.92
N PHE A 763 4.58 6.19 25.84
CA PHE A 763 4.81 6.77 27.16
C PHE A 763 5.71 8.02 27.14
N ALA A 764 6.55 8.18 26.11
CA ALA A 764 7.35 9.36 25.83
C ALA A 764 7.46 9.58 24.30
N PRO A 765 7.85 10.78 23.83
CA PRO A 765 8.03 11.03 22.42
C PRO A 765 8.97 10.01 21.76
N GLY A 766 8.49 9.29 20.75
CA GLY A 766 9.23 8.23 20.06
C GLY A 766 9.45 6.93 20.85
N SER A 767 9.01 6.84 22.12
CA SER A 767 9.16 5.66 22.97
C SER A 767 7.83 4.97 23.19
N GLU A 768 7.82 3.63 23.11
CA GLU A 768 6.59 2.87 23.21
C GLU A 768 6.74 1.59 24.04
N LEU A 769 5.63 1.20 24.66
CA LEU A 769 5.41 -0.12 25.24
C LEU A 769 4.32 -0.80 24.44
N VAL A 770 4.60 -2.01 23.96
CA VAL A 770 3.63 -2.88 23.30
C VAL A 770 3.48 -4.16 24.10
N MET A 771 2.25 -4.49 24.50
CA MET A 771 1.90 -5.80 25.04
C MET A 771 0.98 -6.49 24.03
N ALA A 772 1.33 -7.71 23.63
CA ALA A 772 0.52 -8.46 22.68
C ALA A 772 0.22 -9.86 23.22
N TRP A 773 -1.05 -10.25 23.16
CA TRP A 773 -1.47 -11.63 23.33
C TRP A 773 -1.98 -12.15 21.98
N LYS A 774 -1.39 -13.27 21.55
CA LYS A 774 -1.77 -13.98 20.33
C LYS A 774 -2.22 -15.38 20.66
N ASN A 775 -3.33 -15.77 20.10
CA ASN A 775 -3.80 -17.15 20.09
C ASN A 775 -3.97 -17.59 18.63
N ALA A 776 -3.49 -18.79 18.30
CA ALA A 776 -3.66 -19.34 16.97
C ALA A 776 -3.96 -20.84 17.07
N ALA A 777 -4.94 -21.26 16.30
CA ALA A 777 -5.32 -22.66 16.17
C ALA A 777 -5.62 -22.98 14.69
N PHE A 778 -5.04 -24.08 14.20
CA PHE A 778 -5.24 -24.51 12.83
C PHE A 778 -5.64 -25.99 12.83
N ALA A 779 -6.54 -26.36 11.93
CA ALA A 779 -6.92 -27.75 11.67
C ALA A 779 -7.06 -27.96 10.17
N ASP A 780 -6.46 -29.01 9.66
CA ASP A 780 -6.59 -29.49 8.29
C ASP A 780 -6.95 -30.99 8.33
N GLN A 781 -8.01 -31.35 7.67
CA GLN A 781 -8.61 -32.69 7.74
C GLN A 781 -9.09 -33.13 6.36
N ASN A 782 -8.98 -34.42 6.06
CA ASN A 782 -9.47 -35.03 4.81
C ASN A 782 -10.97 -35.36 4.84
N ARG A 783 -11.69 -34.99 5.90
CA ARG A 783 -13.13 -35.21 6.04
C ARG A 783 -13.85 -33.88 6.18
N VAL A 784 -14.76 -33.62 5.29
CA VAL A 784 -15.60 -32.40 5.31
C VAL A 784 -16.56 -32.43 6.51
N GLU A 785 -16.47 -31.42 7.35
CA GLU A 785 -17.42 -31.13 8.41
C GLU A 785 -18.26 -29.90 8.00
N THR A 786 -19.57 -30.07 7.94
CA THR A 786 -20.49 -29.00 7.49
C THR A 786 -21.04 -28.15 8.62
N ASN A 787 -20.94 -28.63 9.87
CA ASN A 787 -21.42 -27.89 11.02
C ASN A 787 -20.39 -26.87 11.48
N TYR A 788 -20.74 -25.59 11.44
CA TYR A 788 -19.88 -24.47 11.82
C TYR A 788 -19.34 -24.59 13.26
N TRP A 789 -20.20 -24.92 14.22
CA TRP A 789 -19.80 -25.01 15.62
C TRP A 789 -18.91 -26.21 15.92
N SER A 790 -19.09 -27.32 15.20
CA SER A 790 -18.19 -28.47 15.26
C SER A 790 -16.80 -28.11 14.72
N ASN A 791 -16.72 -27.40 13.58
CA ASN A 791 -15.49 -26.88 13.03
C ASN A 791 -14.76 -25.97 14.03
N LEU A 792 -15.45 -24.99 14.57
CA LEU A 792 -14.88 -24.04 15.53
C LEU A 792 -14.36 -24.77 16.76
N ARG A 793 -15.15 -25.68 17.36
CA ARG A 793 -14.75 -26.43 18.55
C ARG A 793 -13.53 -27.31 18.29
N ASN A 794 -13.49 -28.03 17.18
CA ASN A 794 -12.40 -28.95 16.83
C ASN A 794 -11.09 -28.16 16.57
N THR A 795 -11.18 -26.98 15.97
CA THR A 795 -10.04 -26.09 15.76
C THR A 795 -9.48 -25.58 17.09
N TRP A 796 -10.36 -25.18 18.01
CA TRP A 796 -9.98 -24.65 19.33
C TRP A 796 -9.16 -25.65 20.17
N LEU A 797 -9.28 -26.96 19.91
CA LEU A 797 -8.52 -27.98 20.62
C LEU A 797 -7.00 -27.95 20.34
N ASN A 798 -6.52 -27.31 19.27
CA ASN A 798 -5.12 -27.29 18.83
C ASN A 798 -4.50 -25.88 18.91
N GLN A 799 -4.79 -25.15 19.98
CA GLN A 799 -4.35 -23.77 20.12
C GLN A 799 -2.89 -23.64 20.60
N SER A 800 -2.25 -22.59 20.14
CA SER A 800 -1.01 -22.04 20.66
C SER A 800 -1.23 -20.63 21.16
N ASN A 801 -0.55 -20.25 22.23
CA ASN A 801 -0.62 -18.92 22.83
C ASN A 801 0.77 -18.31 22.91
N SER A 802 0.85 -17.01 22.66
CA SER A 802 2.06 -16.21 22.88
C SER A 802 1.67 -14.91 23.55
N LEU A 803 2.20 -14.65 24.73
CA LEU A 803 2.11 -13.37 25.41
C LEU A 803 3.47 -12.68 25.31
N SER A 804 3.51 -11.48 24.79
CA SER A 804 4.75 -10.73 24.63
C SER A 804 4.64 -9.30 25.17
N VAL A 805 5.79 -8.79 25.65
CA VAL A 805 5.95 -7.40 26.07
C VAL A 805 7.21 -6.85 25.42
N LYS A 806 7.09 -5.74 24.72
CA LYS A 806 8.21 -5.02 24.10
C LYS A 806 8.25 -3.60 24.63
N VAL A 807 9.41 -3.17 25.07
CA VAL A 807 9.70 -1.79 25.43
C VAL A 807 10.75 -1.25 24.48
N LEU A 808 10.44 -0.17 23.80
CA LEU A 808 11.33 0.56 22.91
C LEU A 808 11.53 1.98 23.47
N TYR A 809 12.77 2.39 23.67
CA TYR A 809 13.11 3.70 24.20
C TYR A 809 13.85 4.56 23.20
N TYR A 810 13.27 5.69 22.81
CA TYR A 810 13.83 6.61 21.82
C TYR A 810 14.80 7.61 22.47
N ILE A 811 15.98 7.75 21.90
CA ILE A 811 17.03 8.67 22.34
C ILE A 811 17.46 9.55 21.16
N ASP A 812 17.17 10.85 21.22
CA ASP A 812 17.69 11.84 20.28
C ASP A 812 19.07 12.33 20.75
N PHE A 813 20.07 12.24 19.89
CA PHE A 813 21.43 12.70 20.18
C PHE A 813 21.48 14.19 20.59
N ASN A 814 20.64 15.04 20.01
CA ASN A 814 20.60 16.46 20.36
C ASN A 814 20.09 16.70 21.79
N SER A 815 19.22 15.82 22.31
CA SER A 815 18.75 15.91 23.71
C SER A 815 19.88 15.63 24.72
N LEU A 816 20.85 14.80 24.35
CA LEU A 816 22.01 14.48 25.21
C LEU A 816 22.99 15.64 25.32
N LYS A 817 23.10 16.51 24.31
CA LYS A 817 23.95 17.69 24.32
C LYS A 817 23.45 18.81 25.26
N LYS A 818 22.14 18.96 25.43
CA LYS A 818 21.52 19.98 26.28
C LYS A 818 21.80 19.81 27.79
N LYS A 819 22.16 18.61 28.24
CA LYS A 819 22.50 18.35 29.66
C LYS A 819 23.93 18.77 30.10
N LYS A 820 24.78 19.26 29.18
CA LYS A 820 26.14 19.71 29.54
C LYS A 820 26.28 21.22 29.83
N THR A 821 25.19 21.95 29.84
CA THR A 821 25.20 23.42 30.05
C THR A 821 24.33 23.88 31.24
N THR A 822 24.14 23.02 32.24
CA THR A 822 23.61 23.44 33.57
C THR A 822 24.60 23.11 34.66
#